data_df25898289da52a6e98c6c6d54811245
#
_entry.id   df25898289da52a6e98c6c6d54811245
#
_cell.length_a   1.000
_cell.length_b   1.000
_cell.length_c   1.000
_cell.angle_alpha   90.00
_cell.angle_beta   90.00
_cell.angle_gamma   90.00
#
_symmetry.space_group_name_H-M   'P 1'
#
loop_
_entity.id
_entity.type
_entity.pdbx_description
1 polymer ?
#
loop_
_entity_poly.entity_id
_entity_poly.type
_entity_poly.pdbx_seq_one_letter_code
_entity_poly.pdbx_strand_id
1 'polypeptide(L)'
;MAPAYVINYVVIILALSSSIIQQTDSAQPTISISPTTLAKSGDSVSVRWSNVPSPSPLDWLGIYSPTNSSHKYFIGYFFLTSSPGWESGSGNLTFPLVNLRSDYEFRIFRWTEDEVDMRKHDHDGYPLPGTRHLLARSGRVGFGGVGVEQVHLAYTEAEDEMRVMFVSGDGEERFVKWWGVAEGGEVEGEVGRTTVERFEREDMCDWPANNSLGWRDPGFVHDGVMKGLKKGERYYYKVGSDSKGWTRTYTFVSRNEDSNETIAFLFGDMGAATPYRTFRRTQDESIATMKWISRDIAALGDKHAFVSHIGDISYARGYLWIWDEFFSQIEPVASQVPYHVCIGNHEYDWPSQPWKPDWAAGVYGKDGGGECGVPYSLKFHMPSNFSEPTGTRAPATRNLVFSHNSGPVHFLYLSTETDFLSGSRQYEFIKRDLESVNRTKTPFVVVQGHRPMYTTSNEVRDAPMRQKMLEHLEPLLVKNNVTIAFWGHVHRYERFCPLNNYACGGLDVNDKGTLDGYVVHVVIGMAGQDWQPIWEPRADHPLDPIFPQPKRSLYRGGEFGYTRLTATKEKLTLSYVGNHDGEVHDMMEILATGEVLNGGNVERNSKVELVNSPDKTVAPQSDSESSFPWKKSTPLNSWTPVKNEETIALTEVR
;
A
#
# COMPACT_ATOMS: atom_id res chain seq x y z
N MET A 1 -108.00 -24.93 -31.00
CA MET A 1 -107.15 -24.86 -32.21
C MET A 1 -106.19 -23.71 -32.01
N ALA A 2 -105.04 -24.00 -31.59
CA ALA A 2 -103.95 -23.00 -31.45
C ALA A 2 -102.64 -23.58 -32.02
N PRO A 3 -101.90 -22.86 -32.84
CA PRO A 3 -100.69 -23.42 -33.45
C PRO A 3 -99.52 -23.30 -32.49
N ALA A 4 -98.73 -24.36 -32.50
CA ALA A 4 -97.47 -24.44 -31.72
C ALA A 4 -96.38 -23.55 -32.31
N TYR A 5 -95.74 -22.76 -31.46
CA TYR A 5 -94.48 -22.04 -31.77
C TYR A 5 -93.28 -22.95 -31.44
N VAL A 6 -92.51 -23.28 -32.46
CA VAL A 6 -91.21 -23.95 -32.32
C VAL A 6 -90.17 -22.88 -31.98
N ILE A 7 -89.58 -22.92 -30.79
CA ILE A 7 -88.47 -22.07 -30.38
C ILE A 7 -87.19 -22.83 -30.69
N ASN A 8 -86.45 -22.34 -31.72
CA ASN A 8 -85.08 -22.77 -31.96
C ASN A 8 -84.11 -22.20 -30.94
N TYR A 9 -83.62 -23.05 -30.07
CA TYR A 9 -82.46 -22.71 -29.23
C TYR A 9 -81.16 -22.79 -30.03
N VAL A 10 -80.58 -21.65 -30.35
CA VAL A 10 -79.20 -21.58 -30.84
C VAL A 10 -78.32 -21.70 -29.63
N VAL A 11 -77.63 -22.83 -29.45
CA VAL A 11 -76.62 -23.01 -28.41
C VAL A 11 -75.35 -22.40 -28.96
N ILE A 12 -75.06 -21.18 -28.49
CA ILE A 12 -73.74 -20.54 -28.66
C ILE A 12 -72.77 -21.21 -27.69
N ILE A 13 -71.93 -22.10 -28.20
CA ILE A 13 -70.78 -22.63 -27.48
C ILE A 13 -69.73 -21.56 -27.52
N LEU A 14 -69.66 -20.75 -26.45
CA LEU A 14 -68.50 -19.91 -26.13
C LEU A 14 -67.35 -20.85 -25.75
N ALA A 15 -66.49 -21.16 -26.69
CA ALA A 15 -65.20 -21.74 -26.41
C ALA A 15 -64.36 -20.67 -25.64
N LEU A 16 -64.42 -20.72 -24.33
CA LEU A 16 -63.42 -20.11 -23.47
C LEU A 16 -62.07 -20.79 -23.77
N SER A 17 -61.32 -20.22 -24.72
CA SER A 17 -59.90 -20.48 -24.80
C SER A 17 -59.28 -19.92 -23.52
N SER A 18 -59.21 -20.74 -22.47
CA SER A 18 -58.30 -20.55 -21.36
C SER A 18 -56.89 -20.56 -21.95
N SER A 19 -56.39 -19.38 -22.27
CA SER A 19 -54.96 -19.18 -22.41
C SER A 19 -54.34 -19.56 -21.07
N ILE A 20 -53.92 -20.81 -20.95
CA ILE A 20 -52.96 -21.21 -19.94
C ILE A 20 -51.74 -20.36 -20.24
N ILE A 21 -51.62 -19.22 -19.57
CA ILE A 21 -50.33 -18.57 -19.41
C ILE A 21 -49.52 -19.65 -18.71
N GLN A 22 -48.76 -20.42 -19.48
CA GLN A 22 -47.65 -21.16 -18.94
C GLN A 22 -46.79 -20.11 -18.28
N GLN A 23 -46.95 -19.96 -16.98
CA GLN A 23 -45.99 -19.36 -16.12
C GLN A 23 -44.74 -20.21 -16.35
N THR A 24 -43.92 -19.82 -17.33
CA THR A 24 -42.58 -20.36 -17.45
C THR A 24 -41.97 -20.10 -16.11
N ASP A 25 -41.80 -21.15 -15.31
CA ASP A 25 -40.95 -21.07 -14.11
C ASP A 25 -39.63 -20.47 -14.58
N SER A 26 -39.53 -19.15 -14.45
CA SER A 26 -38.26 -18.48 -14.78
C SER A 26 -37.24 -19.05 -13.80
N ALA A 27 -36.30 -19.80 -14.36
CA ALA A 27 -35.27 -20.43 -13.57
C ALA A 27 -34.65 -19.38 -12.66
N GLN A 28 -34.57 -19.67 -11.36
CA GLN A 28 -34.06 -18.71 -10.36
C GLN A 28 -32.62 -18.31 -10.70
N PRO A 29 -32.22 -17.07 -10.44
CA PRO A 29 -30.83 -16.64 -10.60
C PRO A 29 -29.90 -17.53 -9.78
N THR A 30 -28.82 -17.98 -10.39
CA THR A 30 -27.83 -18.85 -9.74
C THR A 30 -26.41 -18.33 -9.91
N ILE A 31 -25.56 -18.64 -8.92
CA ILE A 31 -24.11 -18.39 -8.97
C ILE A 31 -23.41 -19.72 -8.73
N SER A 32 -22.53 -20.11 -9.65
CA SER A 32 -21.60 -21.22 -9.49
C SER A 32 -20.16 -20.72 -9.42
N ILE A 33 -19.34 -21.43 -8.66
CA ILE A 33 -17.95 -21.07 -8.38
C ILE A 33 -17.03 -22.27 -8.65
N SER A 34 -15.84 -22.00 -9.15
CA SER A 34 -14.82 -23.03 -9.39
C SER A 34 -13.41 -22.40 -9.38
N PRO A 35 -12.45 -22.99 -8.65
CA PRO A 35 -12.62 -24.05 -7.66
C PRO A 35 -13.31 -23.54 -6.38
N THR A 36 -13.73 -24.45 -5.50
CA THR A 36 -14.29 -24.12 -4.17
C THR A 36 -13.24 -24.07 -3.07
N THR A 37 -12.01 -24.49 -3.38
CA THR A 37 -10.85 -24.42 -2.48
C THR A 37 -9.65 -23.91 -3.27
N LEU A 38 -9.03 -22.85 -2.78
CA LEU A 38 -7.81 -22.25 -3.28
C LEU A 38 -6.62 -22.71 -2.42
N ALA A 39 -5.43 -22.79 -3.00
CA ALA A 39 -4.26 -23.26 -2.28
C ALA A 39 -3.55 -22.14 -1.51
N LYS A 40 -3.54 -20.92 -2.05
CA LYS A 40 -2.81 -19.76 -1.50
C LYS A 40 -3.41 -18.44 -1.99
N SER A 41 -3.03 -17.35 -1.34
CA SER A 41 -3.29 -15.99 -1.82
C SER A 41 -2.78 -15.80 -3.27
N GLY A 42 -3.59 -15.10 -4.09
CA GLY A 42 -3.33 -14.89 -5.51
C GLY A 42 -3.89 -15.99 -6.44
N ASP A 43 -4.36 -17.12 -5.91
CA ASP A 43 -5.07 -18.11 -6.72
C ASP A 43 -6.43 -17.55 -7.17
N SER A 44 -6.80 -17.87 -8.41
CA SER A 44 -8.01 -17.33 -9.03
C SER A 44 -9.24 -18.22 -8.83
N VAL A 45 -10.38 -17.57 -8.62
CA VAL A 45 -11.71 -18.19 -8.65
C VAL A 45 -12.47 -17.73 -9.88
N SER A 46 -13.20 -18.64 -10.53
CA SER A 46 -14.17 -18.33 -11.59
C SER A 46 -15.57 -18.32 -10.98
N VAL A 47 -16.24 -17.18 -11.09
CA VAL A 47 -17.62 -16.95 -10.63
C VAL A 47 -18.51 -16.83 -11.86
N ARG A 48 -19.46 -17.77 -12.03
CA ARG A 48 -20.40 -17.80 -13.15
C ARG A 48 -21.81 -17.60 -12.64
N TRP A 49 -22.59 -16.84 -13.35
CA TRP A 49 -24.02 -16.67 -13.04
C TRP A 49 -24.89 -16.98 -14.26
N SER A 50 -26.15 -17.30 -13.98
CA SER A 50 -27.17 -17.52 -15.00
C SER A 50 -28.55 -17.14 -14.48
N ASN A 51 -29.48 -16.97 -15.43
CA ASN A 51 -30.90 -16.70 -15.19
C ASN A 51 -31.17 -15.39 -14.40
N VAL A 52 -30.30 -14.37 -14.50
CA VAL A 52 -30.61 -13.05 -13.98
C VAL A 52 -31.77 -12.46 -14.78
N PRO A 53 -32.95 -12.20 -14.16
CA PRO A 53 -34.13 -11.78 -14.90
C PRO A 53 -34.01 -10.32 -15.31
N SER A 54 -34.35 -9.98 -16.55
CA SER A 54 -34.29 -8.61 -17.09
C SER A 54 -33.01 -7.87 -16.67
N PRO A 55 -31.83 -8.32 -17.15
CA PRO A 55 -30.54 -7.80 -16.68
C PRO A 55 -30.44 -6.28 -16.80
N SER A 56 -29.87 -5.65 -15.79
CA SER A 56 -29.68 -4.20 -15.70
C SER A 56 -28.19 -3.84 -15.65
N PRO A 57 -27.75 -2.72 -16.26
CA PRO A 57 -26.39 -2.22 -16.10
C PRO A 57 -25.99 -1.94 -14.65
N LEU A 58 -26.97 -1.80 -13.75
CA LEU A 58 -26.79 -1.60 -12.33
C LEU A 58 -26.78 -2.90 -11.52
N ASP A 59 -26.92 -4.06 -12.16
CA ASP A 59 -26.74 -5.34 -11.48
C ASP A 59 -25.26 -5.54 -11.17
N TRP A 60 -24.95 -5.98 -9.93
CA TRP A 60 -23.57 -6.09 -9.49
C TRP A 60 -23.32 -7.33 -8.63
N LEU A 61 -22.09 -7.83 -8.70
CA LEU A 61 -21.57 -8.96 -7.93
C LEU A 61 -20.75 -8.43 -6.76
N GLY A 62 -21.19 -8.67 -5.53
CA GLY A 62 -20.47 -8.34 -4.31
C GLY A 62 -19.63 -9.50 -3.80
N ILE A 63 -18.47 -9.18 -3.26
CA ILE A 63 -17.48 -10.09 -2.67
C ILE A 63 -17.53 -9.95 -1.16
N TYR A 64 -17.75 -11.04 -0.44
CA TYR A 64 -17.94 -11.06 1.01
C TYR A 64 -17.00 -12.06 1.68
N SER A 65 -16.34 -11.62 2.75
CA SER A 65 -15.60 -12.46 3.69
C SER A 65 -15.64 -11.78 5.07
N PRO A 66 -16.07 -12.48 6.13
CA PRO A 66 -16.66 -13.81 6.16
C PRO A 66 -18.05 -13.90 5.51
N THR A 67 -18.53 -15.12 5.23
CA THR A 67 -19.78 -15.37 4.52
C THR A 67 -21.03 -14.87 5.24
N ASN A 68 -20.99 -14.67 6.54
CA ASN A 68 -22.09 -14.12 7.36
C ASN A 68 -22.09 -12.59 7.43
N SER A 69 -21.20 -11.90 6.68
CA SER A 69 -21.18 -10.44 6.65
C SER A 69 -22.51 -9.85 6.21
N SER A 70 -22.87 -8.71 6.81
CA SER A 70 -24.00 -7.90 6.34
C SER A 70 -23.87 -7.57 4.85
N HIS A 71 -24.98 -7.43 4.14
CA HIS A 71 -24.98 -7.01 2.72
C HIS A 71 -24.22 -5.68 2.48
N LYS A 72 -24.14 -4.82 3.49
CA LYS A 72 -23.43 -3.53 3.43
C LYS A 72 -21.92 -3.67 3.60
N TYR A 73 -21.42 -4.84 4.02
CA TYR A 73 -20.02 -5.06 4.39
C TYR A 73 -19.28 -5.93 3.37
N PHE A 74 -19.51 -5.62 2.08
CA PHE A 74 -18.70 -6.21 1.00
C PHE A 74 -17.28 -5.66 1.04
N ILE A 75 -16.30 -6.48 0.66
CA ILE A 75 -14.90 -6.07 0.54
C ILE A 75 -14.60 -5.49 -0.84
N GLY A 76 -15.35 -5.95 -1.85
CA GLY A 76 -15.23 -5.45 -3.20
C GLY A 76 -16.44 -5.83 -4.05
N TYR A 77 -16.48 -5.34 -5.29
CA TYR A 77 -17.58 -5.61 -6.21
C TYR A 77 -17.18 -5.44 -7.68
N PHE A 78 -17.99 -6.06 -8.54
CA PHE A 78 -17.99 -5.84 -9.99
C PHE A 78 -19.41 -5.53 -10.44
N PHE A 79 -19.58 -4.65 -11.41
CA PHE A 79 -20.82 -4.62 -12.17
C PHE A 79 -20.87 -5.81 -13.13
N LEU A 80 -22.06 -6.40 -13.35
CA LEU A 80 -22.18 -7.55 -14.26
C LEU A 80 -21.82 -7.19 -15.70
N THR A 81 -21.89 -5.91 -16.05
CA THR A 81 -21.41 -5.33 -17.31
C THR A 81 -19.93 -5.57 -17.59
N SER A 82 -19.13 -5.93 -16.57
CA SER A 82 -17.72 -6.32 -16.74
C SER A 82 -17.57 -7.69 -17.44
N SER A 83 -18.64 -8.46 -17.58
CA SER A 83 -18.64 -9.74 -18.31
C SER A 83 -19.28 -9.56 -19.69
N PRO A 84 -18.61 -9.94 -20.79
CA PRO A 84 -19.21 -9.91 -22.11
C PRO A 84 -20.53 -10.73 -22.16
N GLY A 85 -21.55 -10.21 -22.82
CA GLY A 85 -22.85 -10.89 -22.97
C GLY A 85 -23.73 -10.89 -21.72
N TRP A 86 -23.44 -10.06 -20.74
CA TRP A 86 -24.22 -9.90 -19.50
C TRP A 86 -25.72 -9.66 -19.73
N GLU A 87 -26.10 -9.06 -20.87
CA GLU A 87 -27.48 -8.79 -21.27
C GLU A 87 -28.32 -10.06 -21.42
N SER A 88 -27.67 -11.20 -21.60
CA SER A 88 -28.36 -12.52 -21.64
C SER A 88 -28.81 -12.98 -20.25
N GLY A 89 -28.49 -12.28 -19.18
CA GLY A 89 -28.69 -12.71 -17.81
C GLY A 89 -27.67 -13.74 -17.33
N SER A 90 -26.61 -13.97 -18.11
CA SER A 90 -25.54 -14.93 -17.79
C SER A 90 -24.19 -14.31 -18.05
N GLY A 91 -23.18 -14.79 -17.33
CA GLY A 91 -21.82 -14.30 -17.50
C GLY A 91 -20.84 -14.99 -16.56
N ASN A 92 -19.58 -14.60 -16.67
CA ASN A 92 -18.52 -15.07 -15.76
C ASN A 92 -17.44 -14.03 -15.56
N LEU A 93 -16.83 -14.07 -14.39
CA LEU A 93 -15.63 -13.31 -14.03
C LEU A 93 -14.63 -14.27 -13.39
N THR A 94 -13.35 -14.05 -13.66
CA THR A 94 -12.26 -14.81 -13.03
C THR A 94 -11.27 -13.79 -12.46
N PHE A 95 -10.99 -13.90 -11.18
CA PHE A 95 -10.11 -12.97 -10.46
C PHE A 95 -9.43 -13.65 -9.28
N PRO A 96 -8.25 -13.19 -8.87
CA PRO A 96 -7.56 -13.73 -7.71
C PRO A 96 -8.25 -13.31 -6.41
N LEU A 97 -8.06 -14.12 -5.37
CA LEU A 97 -8.46 -13.83 -4.00
C LEU A 97 -7.26 -13.91 -3.06
N VAL A 98 -7.31 -13.16 -1.97
CA VAL A 98 -6.34 -13.21 -0.89
C VAL A 98 -6.94 -13.98 0.30
N ASN A 99 -6.16 -14.80 0.97
CA ASN A 99 -6.61 -15.56 2.13
C ASN A 99 -6.84 -14.65 3.34
N LEU A 100 -8.11 -14.39 3.64
CA LEU A 100 -8.53 -13.61 4.81
C LEU A 100 -8.82 -14.49 6.05
N ARG A 101 -8.39 -15.76 6.04
CA ARG A 101 -8.62 -16.75 7.11
C ARG A 101 -10.11 -16.99 7.40
N SER A 102 -10.94 -16.67 6.44
CA SER A 102 -12.39 -16.92 6.44
C SER A 102 -12.89 -17.16 5.01
N ASP A 103 -13.95 -17.98 4.89
CA ASP A 103 -14.53 -18.30 3.58
C ASP A 103 -15.11 -17.07 2.90
N TYR A 104 -15.10 -17.12 1.58
CA TYR A 104 -15.73 -16.14 0.71
C TYR A 104 -17.11 -16.60 0.24
N GLU A 105 -18.00 -15.65 -0.01
CA GLU A 105 -19.29 -15.78 -0.66
C GLU A 105 -19.47 -14.65 -1.67
N PHE A 106 -20.11 -14.95 -2.79
CA PHE A 106 -20.47 -13.97 -3.81
C PHE A 106 -21.98 -13.77 -3.84
N ARG A 107 -22.42 -12.52 -3.98
CA ARG A 107 -23.84 -12.16 -3.97
C ARG A 107 -24.15 -11.23 -5.13
N ILE A 108 -25.19 -11.53 -5.91
CA ILE A 108 -25.67 -10.64 -6.97
C ILE A 108 -26.83 -9.81 -6.43
N PHE A 109 -26.73 -8.51 -6.66
CA PHE A 109 -27.78 -7.55 -6.31
C PHE A 109 -28.24 -6.79 -7.54
N ARG A 110 -29.51 -6.43 -7.55
CA ARG A 110 -30.04 -5.37 -8.40
C ARG A 110 -29.95 -4.05 -7.65
N TRP A 111 -29.35 -3.07 -8.26
CA TRP A 111 -29.35 -1.72 -7.75
C TRP A 111 -30.34 -0.90 -8.56
N THR A 112 -31.24 -0.20 -7.89
CA THR A 112 -32.29 0.61 -8.50
C THR A 112 -32.01 2.10 -8.28
N GLU A 113 -32.51 2.96 -9.17
CA GLU A 113 -32.24 4.40 -9.12
C GLU A 113 -32.76 5.06 -7.82
N ASP A 114 -33.82 4.51 -7.23
CA ASP A 114 -34.37 4.97 -5.95
C ASP A 114 -33.46 4.66 -4.75
N GLU A 115 -32.47 3.80 -4.92
CA GLU A 115 -31.47 3.50 -3.89
C GLU A 115 -30.22 4.37 -3.98
N VAL A 116 -30.11 5.22 -5.01
CA VAL A 116 -28.92 6.07 -5.20
C VAL A 116 -28.89 7.13 -4.11
N ASP A 117 -27.97 7.01 -3.20
CA ASP A 117 -27.70 8.02 -2.15
C ASP A 117 -26.36 8.71 -2.47
N MET A 118 -26.43 9.90 -3.06
CA MET A 118 -25.26 10.70 -3.43
C MET A 118 -24.38 11.13 -2.25
N ARG A 119 -24.87 10.92 -1.01
CA ARG A 119 -24.05 11.15 0.20
C ARG A 119 -23.16 9.94 0.54
N LYS A 120 -23.43 8.79 -0.08
CA LYS A 120 -22.65 7.56 0.06
C LYS A 120 -21.99 7.27 -1.26
N HIS A 121 -20.76 7.70 -1.39
CA HIS A 121 -19.95 7.54 -2.58
C HIS A 121 -18.63 6.86 -2.25
N ASP A 122 -18.02 6.28 -3.25
CA ASP A 122 -16.65 5.79 -3.19
C ASP A 122 -15.65 6.97 -3.27
N HIS A 123 -14.37 6.67 -3.28
CA HIS A 123 -13.33 7.69 -3.32
C HIS A 123 -13.29 8.49 -4.64
N ASP A 124 -13.87 7.95 -5.73
CA ASP A 124 -13.97 8.63 -7.02
C ASP A 124 -15.24 9.48 -7.13
N GLY A 125 -16.05 9.52 -6.07
CA GLY A 125 -17.31 10.26 -6.04
C GLY A 125 -18.49 9.54 -6.68
N TYR A 126 -18.37 8.24 -7.02
CA TYR A 126 -19.49 7.43 -7.49
C TYR A 126 -20.34 6.91 -6.34
N PRO A 127 -21.66 6.89 -6.48
CA PRO A 127 -22.52 6.31 -5.46
C PRO A 127 -22.14 4.86 -5.16
N LEU A 128 -22.19 4.46 -3.89
CA LEU A 128 -22.02 3.06 -3.50
C LEU A 128 -23.22 2.23 -3.93
N PRO A 129 -23.00 1.00 -4.43
CA PRO A 129 -24.08 0.15 -4.91
C PRO A 129 -25.08 -0.21 -3.80
N GLY A 130 -26.38 -0.16 -4.14
CA GLY A 130 -27.47 -0.53 -3.24
C GLY A 130 -27.52 -2.04 -2.96
N THR A 131 -27.93 -2.42 -1.75
CA THR A 131 -27.91 -3.81 -1.26
C THR A 131 -29.30 -4.37 -0.92
N ARG A 132 -30.38 -3.65 -1.30
CA ARG A 132 -31.75 -4.01 -0.93
C ARG A 132 -32.27 -5.23 -1.67
N HIS A 133 -31.96 -5.34 -2.96
CA HIS A 133 -32.53 -6.36 -3.85
C HIS A 133 -31.51 -7.47 -4.18
N LEU A 134 -31.36 -8.42 -3.26
CA LEU A 134 -30.53 -9.62 -3.47
C LEU A 134 -31.21 -10.53 -4.50
N LEU A 135 -30.49 -10.89 -5.56
CA LEU A 135 -30.94 -11.80 -6.61
C LEU A 135 -30.44 -13.24 -6.40
N ALA A 136 -29.18 -13.42 -6.04
CA ALA A 136 -28.57 -14.73 -5.85
C ALA A 136 -27.40 -14.71 -4.87
N ARG A 137 -27.08 -15.89 -4.32
CA ARG A 137 -25.88 -16.16 -3.51
C ARG A 137 -25.15 -17.37 -4.05
N SER A 138 -23.83 -17.36 -3.95
CA SER A 138 -23.01 -18.52 -4.28
C SER A 138 -22.92 -19.52 -3.11
N GLY A 139 -22.28 -20.66 -3.34
CA GLY A 139 -21.63 -21.45 -2.30
C GLY A 139 -20.41 -20.73 -1.73
N ARG A 140 -19.63 -21.45 -0.93
CA ARG A 140 -18.43 -20.92 -0.27
C ARG A 140 -17.17 -21.24 -1.07
N VAL A 141 -16.19 -20.33 -1.00
CA VAL A 141 -14.80 -20.55 -1.42
C VAL A 141 -13.92 -20.41 -0.19
N GLY A 142 -13.13 -21.42 0.10
CA GLY A 142 -12.16 -21.41 1.19
C GLY A 142 -10.73 -21.55 0.70
N PHE A 143 -9.80 -21.46 1.62
CA PHE A 143 -8.38 -21.69 1.38
C PHE A 143 -7.95 -22.99 2.10
N GLY A 144 -7.19 -23.81 1.37
CA GLY A 144 -6.52 -25.01 1.88
C GLY A 144 -5.01 -24.80 1.90
N GLY A 145 -4.26 -25.89 2.04
CA GLY A 145 -2.80 -25.87 1.98
C GLY A 145 -2.13 -25.67 3.33
N VAL A 146 -0.88 -25.19 3.30
CA VAL A 146 0.00 -25.08 4.50
C VAL A 146 -0.47 -23.99 5.47
N GLY A 147 -1.30 -23.07 5.01
CA GLY A 147 -1.85 -21.96 5.79
C GLY A 147 -0.82 -20.93 6.25
N VAL A 148 0.37 -20.92 5.62
CA VAL A 148 1.45 -19.94 5.87
C VAL A 148 1.56 -19.01 4.68
N GLU A 149 1.48 -17.70 4.93
CA GLU A 149 1.49 -16.63 3.93
C GLU A 149 2.15 -15.38 4.48
N GLN A 150 2.30 -14.36 3.64
CA GLN A 150 2.86 -13.06 4.01
C GLN A 150 4.33 -13.15 4.47
N VAL A 151 5.10 -14.05 3.86
CA VAL A 151 6.50 -14.28 4.21
C VAL A 151 7.34 -13.08 3.81
N HIS A 152 8.04 -12.48 4.78
CA HIS A 152 8.93 -11.36 4.55
C HIS A 152 10.14 -11.38 5.48
N LEU A 153 11.24 -10.81 5.01
CA LEU A 153 12.52 -10.77 5.69
C LEU A 153 12.79 -9.38 6.27
N ALA A 154 13.54 -9.32 7.34
CA ALA A 154 14.11 -8.08 7.89
C ALA A 154 15.45 -8.37 8.54
N TYR A 155 16.30 -7.34 8.70
CA TYR A 155 17.49 -7.47 9.54
C TYR A 155 17.10 -7.59 11.02
N THR A 156 18.01 -8.18 11.80
CA THR A 156 18.08 -8.02 13.24
C THR A 156 19.21 -7.03 13.59
N GLU A 157 19.46 -6.82 14.88
CA GLU A 157 20.61 -6.03 15.32
C GLU A 157 21.95 -6.73 15.02
N ALA A 158 21.97 -8.08 14.96
CA ALA A 158 23.16 -8.87 14.67
C ALA A 158 23.41 -9.03 13.16
N GLU A 159 24.67 -8.96 12.76
CA GLU A 159 25.08 -9.05 11.34
C GLU A 159 24.92 -10.44 10.74
N ASP A 160 25.05 -11.49 11.58
CA ASP A 160 24.98 -12.90 11.19
C ASP A 160 23.59 -13.50 11.32
N GLU A 161 22.57 -12.64 11.37
CA GLU A 161 21.19 -13.07 11.50
C GLU A 161 20.30 -12.53 10.38
N MET A 162 19.22 -13.25 10.09
CA MET A 162 18.12 -12.79 9.23
C MET A 162 16.79 -13.15 9.87
N ARG A 163 15.93 -12.17 10.06
CA ARG A 163 14.57 -12.36 10.54
C ARG A 163 13.67 -12.79 9.41
N VAL A 164 12.75 -13.70 9.70
CA VAL A 164 11.63 -14.03 8.82
C VAL A 164 10.33 -13.92 9.61
N MET A 165 9.38 -13.18 9.07
CA MET A 165 8.04 -13.09 9.60
C MET A 165 7.02 -13.64 8.60
N PHE A 166 5.92 -14.18 9.11
CA PHE A 166 4.84 -14.73 8.30
C PHE A 166 3.56 -14.85 9.13
N VAL A 167 2.44 -15.11 8.47
CA VAL A 167 1.13 -15.26 9.12
C VAL A 167 0.59 -16.67 8.89
N SER A 168 -0.07 -17.24 9.91
CA SER A 168 -0.85 -18.47 9.81
C SER A 168 -2.27 -18.29 10.34
N GLY A 169 -3.16 -19.22 9.97
CA GLY A 169 -4.56 -19.22 10.42
C GLY A 169 -4.75 -19.73 11.85
N ASP A 170 -3.73 -20.31 12.46
CA ASP A 170 -3.76 -20.84 13.83
C ASP A 170 -2.48 -20.49 14.60
N GLY A 171 -2.55 -20.52 15.94
CA GLY A 171 -1.43 -20.21 16.83
C GLY A 171 -0.53 -21.42 17.14
N GLU A 172 -0.62 -22.50 16.35
CA GLU A 172 0.22 -23.66 16.57
C GLU A 172 1.69 -23.35 16.25
N GLU A 173 2.58 -24.11 16.87
CA GLU A 173 4.02 -23.93 16.73
C GLU A 173 4.47 -24.05 15.27
N ARG A 174 5.27 -23.11 14.83
CA ARG A 174 5.94 -23.08 13.52
C ARG A 174 7.43 -22.89 13.70
N PHE A 175 8.17 -23.26 12.65
CA PHE A 175 9.62 -23.22 12.59
C PHE A 175 10.08 -22.58 11.30
N VAL A 176 11.31 -22.10 11.30
CA VAL A 176 12.08 -21.80 10.09
C VAL A 176 13.19 -22.83 9.96
N LYS A 177 13.34 -23.40 8.75
CA LYS A 177 14.51 -24.22 8.37
C LYS A 177 15.32 -23.45 7.35
N TRP A 178 16.65 -23.40 7.53
CA TRP A 178 17.54 -22.74 6.56
C TRP A 178 18.83 -23.51 6.36
N TRP A 179 19.42 -23.34 5.19
CA TRP A 179 20.67 -23.99 4.81
C TRP A 179 21.40 -23.17 3.76
N GLY A 180 22.74 -23.23 3.74
CA GLY A 180 23.59 -22.66 2.70
C GLY A 180 23.77 -23.62 1.52
N VAL A 181 24.49 -23.17 0.50
CA VAL A 181 24.94 -24.02 -0.60
C VAL A 181 26.15 -24.83 -0.10
N ALA A 182 26.07 -26.16 -0.08
CA ALA A 182 27.21 -27.02 0.18
C ALA A 182 27.80 -27.58 -1.12
N GLU A 183 29.10 -27.65 -1.20
CA GLU A 183 29.77 -28.48 -2.19
C GLU A 183 29.39 -29.95 -1.94
N GLY A 184 28.43 -30.48 -2.72
CA GLY A 184 28.12 -31.92 -2.72
C GLY A 184 26.75 -32.37 -2.27
N GLY A 185 25.77 -31.52 -1.97
CA GLY A 185 24.40 -31.94 -1.71
C GLY A 185 23.66 -31.16 -0.63
N GLU A 186 22.42 -31.58 -0.32
CA GLU A 186 21.61 -31.01 0.74
C GLU A 186 22.31 -31.21 2.10
N VAL A 187 22.69 -30.11 2.73
CA VAL A 187 23.10 -30.11 4.14
C VAL A 187 21.83 -30.18 4.98
N GLU A 188 21.86 -30.96 6.06
CA GLU A 188 20.82 -30.92 7.07
C GLU A 188 20.71 -29.49 7.58
N GLY A 189 19.57 -28.82 7.26
CA GLY A 189 19.38 -27.40 7.54
C GLY A 189 19.22 -27.16 9.05
N GLU A 190 19.65 -26.01 9.51
CA GLU A 190 19.35 -25.54 10.84
C GLU A 190 17.85 -25.29 11.01
N VAL A 191 17.35 -25.41 12.24
CA VAL A 191 15.93 -25.23 12.56
C VAL A 191 15.80 -24.27 13.74
N GLY A 192 15.07 -23.20 13.55
CA GLY A 192 14.71 -22.24 14.57
C GLY A 192 13.21 -22.26 14.87
N ARG A 193 12.86 -22.16 16.14
CA ARG A 193 11.48 -21.98 16.58
C ARG A 193 11.06 -20.52 16.40
N THR A 194 9.82 -20.27 15.99
CA THR A 194 9.25 -18.92 15.93
C THR A 194 8.53 -18.57 17.23
N THR A 195 8.54 -17.29 17.58
CA THR A 195 7.56 -16.71 18.50
C THR A 195 6.27 -16.41 17.74
N VAL A 196 5.16 -16.31 18.47
CA VAL A 196 3.86 -16.01 17.87
C VAL A 196 3.19 -14.89 18.64
N GLU A 197 2.69 -13.90 17.91
CA GLU A 197 1.89 -12.80 18.43
C GLU A 197 0.58 -12.69 17.65
N ARG A 198 -0.42 -12.07 18.27
CA ARG A 198 -1.70 -11.75 17.64
C ARG A 198 -2.24 -10.48 18.28
N PHE A 199 -3.01 -9.72 17.51
CA PHE A 199 -3.79 -8.60 18.02
C PHE A 199 -5.28 -8.86 17.79
N GLU A 200 -6.08 -8.25 18.62
CA GLU A 200 -7.54 -8.42 18.63
C GLU A 200 -8.22 -7.09 18.24
N ARG A 201 -9.49 -7.15 17.92
CA ARG A 201 -10.28 -5.96 17.55
C ARG A 201 -10.27 -4.89 18.65
N GLU A 202 -10.20 -5.32 19.90
CA GLU A 202 -10.18 -4.48 21.10
C GLU A 202 -8.86 -3.71 21.28
N ASP A 203 -7.81 -4.08 20.56
CA ASP A 203 -6.53 -3.37 20.51
C ASP A 203 -6.60 -2.16 19.56
N MET A 204 -7.58 -2.14 18.65
CA MET A 204 -7.81 -1.01 17.75
C MET A 204 -8.42 0.17 18.50
N CYS A 205 -8.04 1.40 18.12
CA CYS A 205 -8.41 2.60 18.84
C CYS A 205 -9.78 3.16 18.45
N ASP A 206 -10.15 3.11 17.18
CA ASP A 206 -11.32 3.83 16.66
C ASP A 206 -11.91 3.12 15.43
N TRP A 207 -13.01 3.68 14.93
CA TRP A 207 -13.68 3.27 13.71
C TRP A 207 -12.85 3.69 12.48
N PRO A 208 -12.81 2.84 11.42
CA PRO A 208 -13.49 1.55 11.26
C PRO A 208 -12.73 0.34 11.79
N ALA A 209 -11.47 0.46 12.20
CA ALA A 209 -10.62 -0.66 12.59
C ALA A 209 -11.21 -1.51 13.73
N ASN A 210 -11.83 -0.88 14.73
CA ASN A 210 -12.47 -1.56 15.86
C ASN A 210 -13.92 -2.04 15.61
N ASN A 211 -14.39 -1.98 14.35
CA ASN A 211 -15.76 -2.33 13.97
C ASN A 211 -15.76 -3.51 12.97
N SER A 212 -16.86 -4.27 12.93
CA SER A 212 -17.01 -5.40 11.98
C SER A 212 -16.96 -4.98 10.50
N LEU A 213 -17.09 -3.70 10.18
CA LEU A 213 -16.88 -3.19 8.83
C LEU A 213 -15.39 -3.26 8.43
N GLY A 214 -14.50 -2.74 9.27
CA GLY A 214 -13.06 -2.69 9.01
C GLY A 214 -12.32 -3.92 9.51
N TRP A 215 -12.72 -4.44 10.68
CA TRP A 215 -12.05 -5.57 11.30
C TRP A 215 -12.12 -6.85 10.46
N ARG A 216 -10.97 -7.49 10.32
CA ARG A 216 -10.84 -8.87 9.85
C ARG A 216 -9.80 -9.57 10.71
N ASP A 217 -9.91 -10.89 10.82
CA ASP A 217 -8.95 -11.70 11.55
C ASP A 217 -7.54 -11.54 10.96
N PRO A 218 -6.56 -11.01 11.72
CA PRO A 218 -5.20 -10.81 11.21
C PRO A 218 -4.40 -12.12 11.11
N GLY A 219 -4.93 -13.21 11.64
CA GLY A 219 -4.19 -14.46 11.85
C GLY A 219 -3.21 -14.35 13.01
N PHE A 220 -2.27 -15.27 13.03
CA PHE A 220 -1.19 -15.35 14.01
C PHE A 220 0.12 -14.97 13.32
N VAL A 221 0.78 -13.94 13.82
CA VAL A 221 2.06 -13.47 13.29
C VAL A 221 3.18 -14.25 13.94
N HIS A 222 3.96 -14.93 13.13
CA HIS A 222 5.14 -15.68 13.55
C HIS A 222 6.40 -14.87 13.25
N ASP A 223 7.35 -14.88 14.17
CA ASP A 223 8.64 -14.21 14.09
C ASP A 223 9.75 -15.21 14.42
N GLY A 224 10.57 -15.52 13.42
CA GLY A 224 11.70 -16.43 13.51
C GLY A 224 13.00 -15.76 13.10
N VAL A 225 14.12 -16.21 13.68
CA VAL A 225 15.44 -15.69 13.36
C VAL A 225 16.34 -16.82 12.90
N MET A 226 16.86 -16.71 11.69
CA MET A 226 17.94 -17.55 11.13
C MET A 226 19.27 -16.97 11.59
N LYS A 227 20.13 -17.80 12.20
CA LYS A 227 21.39 -17.40 12.86
C LYS A 227 22.60 -18.06 12.25
N GLY A 228 23.79 -17.54 12.57
CA GLY A 228 25.05 -18.11 12.13
C GLY A 228 25.29 -17.99 10.64
N LEU A 229 24.72 -16.97 10.00
CA LEU A 229 24.83 -16.73 8.58
C LEU A 229 26.22 -16.17 8.25
N LYS A 230 26.85 -16.72 7.24
CA LYS A 230 28.09 -16.15 6.68
C LYS A 230 27.77 -14.97 5.77
N LYS A 231 28.56 -13.93 5.86
CA LYS A 231 28.38 -12.65 5.16
C LYS A 231 28.37 -12.81 3.64
N GLY A 232 27.33 -12.33 2.98
CA GLY A 232 27.22 -12.28 1.53
C GLY A 232 26.98 -13.63 0.86
N GLU A 233 26.67 -14.68 1.62
CA GLU A 233 26.36 -16.00 1.08
C GLU A 233 24.86 -16.18 0.82
N ARG A 234 24.55 -17.00 -0.19
CA ARG A 234 23.17 -17.37 -0.51
C ARG A 234 22.67 -18.47 0.42
N TYR A 235 21.51 -18.26 1.00
CA TYR A 235 20.77 -19.19 1.83
C TYR A 235 19.43 -19.54 1.22
N TYR A 236 18.98 -20.75 1.52
CA TYR A 236 17.64 -21.25 1.24
C TYR A 236 16.91 -21.43 2.54
N TYR A 237 15.61 -21.20 2.55
CA TYR A 237 14.80 -21.40 3.73
C TYR A 237 13.37 -21.78 3.39
N LYS A 238 12.69 -22.37 4.38
CA LYS A 238 11.24 -22.62 4.37
C LYS A 238 10.69 -22.45 5.77
N VAL A 239 9.42 -22.10 5.86
CA VAL A 239 8.70 -21.93 7.11
C VAL A 239 7.53 -22.89 7.20
N GLY A 240 7.16 -23.32 8.41
CA GLY A 240 6.08 -24.28 8.61
C GLY A 240 6.34 -25.23 9.77
N SER A 241 5.78 -26.43 9.71
CA SER A 241 6.01 -27.52 10.67
C SER A 241 5.76 -28.89 10.03
N ASP A 242 6.25 -29.94 10.64
CA ASP A 242 6.01 -31.30 10.13
C ASP A 242 4.53 -31.71 10.23
N SER A 243 3.79 -31.14 11.19
CA SER A 243 2.35 -31.43 11.37
C SER A 243 1.44 -30.67 10.42
N LYS A 244 1.83 -29.47 9.99
CA LYS A 244 1.00 -28.56 9.14
C LYS A 244 1.53 -28.41 7.73
N GLY A 245 2.73 -28.95 7.46
CA GLY A 245 3.43 -28.81 6.18
C GLY A 245 4.39 -27.62 6.16
N TRP A 246 5.23 -27.61 5.13
CA TRP A 246 6.26 -26.61 4.88
C TRP A 246 5.92 -25.84 3.62
N THR A 247 6.27 -24.55 3.59
CA THR A 247 6.17 -23.73 2.38
C THR A 247 7.08 -24.26 1.27
N ARG A 248 6.96 -23.69 0.08
CA ARG A 248 8.02 -23.77 -0.94
C ARG A 248 9.33 -23.25 -0.34
N THR A 249 10.43 -23.61 -0.98
CA THR A 249 11.74 -23.06 -0.63
C THR A 249 11.86 -21.63 -1.16
N TYR A 250 12.26 -20.71 -0.29
CA TYR A 250 12.64 -19.35 -0.59
C TYR A 250 14.17 -19.22 -0.57
N THR A 251 14.70 -18.12 -1.05
CA THR A 251 16.14 -17.85 -1.05
C THR A 251 16.43 -16.38 -0.79
N PHE A 252 17.54 -16.09 -0.13
CA PHE A 252 18.07 -14.74 0.06
C PHE A 252 19.59 -14.75 0.07
N VAL A 253 20.21 -13.58 -0.10
CA VAL A 253 21.64 -13.35 0.15
C VAL A 253 21.79 -12.69 1.51
N SER A 254 22.64 -13.25 2.37
CA SER A 254 22.85 -12.74 3.73
C SER A 254 23.51 -11.36 3.74
N ARG A 255 23.27 -10.60 4.82
CA ARG A 255 23.84 -9.28 5.04
C ARG A 255 25.38 -9.33 5.01
N ASN A 256 25.99 -8.31 4.40
CA ASN A 256 27.42 -8.12 4.39
C ASN A 256 27.78 -6.65 4.58
N GLU A 257 28.04 -6.25 5.83
CA GLU A 257 28.42 -4.88 6.15
C GLU A 257 29.84 -4.52 5.69
N ASP A 258 30.67 -5.52 5.40
CA ASP A 258 32.02 -5.33 4.87
C ASP A 258 32.06 -5.32 3.34
N SER A 259 30.91 -5.42 2.69
CA SER A 259 30.79 -5.30 1.24
C SER A 259 31.33 -3.94 0.76
N ASN A 260 31.93 -3.93 -0.40
CA ASN A 260 32.30 -2.69 -1.09
C ASN A 260 31.14 -2.05 -1.86
N GLU A 261 29.97 -2.68 -1.85
CA GLU A 261 28.80 -2.23 -2.59
C GLU A 261 27.55 -2.24 -1.70
N THR A 262 26.70 -1.25 -1.86
CA THR A 262 25.32 -1.21 -1.33
C THR A 262 24.34 -1.13 -2.49
N ILE A 263 23.24 -1.89 -2.42
CA ILE A 263 22.11 -1.80 -3.34
C ILE A 263 20.83 -1.73 -2.50
N ALA A 264 20.02 -0.70 -2.73
CA ALA A 264 18.75 -0.53 -2.04
C ALA A 264 17.68 0.05 -2.97
N PHE A 265 16.43 -0.37 -2.75
CA PHE A 265 15.23 0.13 -3.44
C PHE A 265 14.42 0.93 -2.44
N LEU A 266 14.28 2.25 -2.66
CA LEU A 266 13.65 3.15 -1.70
C LEU A 266 12.44 3.82 -2.31
N PHE A 267 11.36 3.85 -1.55
CA PHE A 267 10.11 4.52 -1.93
C PHE A 267 9.20 4.71 -0.70
N GLY A 268 8.20 5.55 -0.81
CA GLY A 268 7.10 5.70 0.15
C GLY A 268 5.75 5.65 -0.54
N ASP A 269 4.68 5.60 0.26
CA ASP A 269 3.32 5.86 -0.19
C ASP A 269 2.84 4.90 -1.29
N MET A 270 3.05 3.59 -1.09
CA MET A 270 2.78 2.60 -2.13
C MET A 270 1.33 2.10 -2.11
N GLY A 271 0.86 1.62 -0.96
CA GLY A 271 -0.45 1.00 -0.83
C GLY A 271 -0.57 -0.38 -1.47
N ALA A 272 -1.80 -0.84 -1.62
CA ALA A 272 -2.16 -2.13 -2.17
C ALA A 272 -3.16 -2.00 -3.32
N ALA A 273 -3.03 -2.84 -4.34
CA ALA A 273 -3.98 -2.94 -5.44
C ALA A 273 -4.92 -4.12 -5.25
N THR A 274 -6.14 -4.00 -5.77
CA THR A 274 -7.13 -5.08 -5.80
C THR A 274 -7.67 -5.29 -7.22
N PRO A 275 -8.00 -6.52 -7.61
CA PRO A 275 -8.54 -6.79 -8.93
C PRO A 275 -10.02 -6.38 -9.09
N TYR A 276 -10.64 -5.84 -8.04
CA TYR A 276 -12.05 -5.47 -7.97
C TYR A 276 -12.22 -4.06 -7.42
N ARG A 277 -13.37 -3.45 -7.67
CA ARG A 277 -13.71 -2.16 -7.10
C ARG A 277 -13.97 -2.28 -5.61
N THR A 278 -13.55 -1.30 -4.86
CA THR A 278 -13.79 -1.17 -3.42
C THR A 278 -14.42 0.18 -3.12
N PHE A 279 -15.03 0.33 -1.95
CA PHE A 279 -15.52 1.64 -1.50
C PHE A 279 -14.40 2.53 -0.92
N ARG A 280 -13.19 1.97 -0.75
CA ARG A 280 -11.97 2.70 -0.42
C ARG A 280 -11.00 2.57 -1.58
N ARG A 281 -10.27 3.63 -1.84
CA ARG A 281 -9.28 3.62 -2.89
C ARG A 281 -8.19 2.60 -2.62
N THR A 282 -7.87 1.83 -3.64
CA THR A 282 -6.69 0.99 -3.76
C THR A 282 -5.74 1.57 -4.82
N GLN A 283 -4.49 1.17 -4.80
CA GLN A 283 -3.40 1.82 -5.50
C GLN A 283 -2.93 0.96 -6.66
N ASP A 284 -3.56 1.06 -7.82
CA ASP A 284 -3.28 0.21 -8.99
C ASP A 284 -1.82 0.33 -9.46
N GLU A 285 -1.22 1.53 -9.34
CA GLU A 285 0.17 1.77 -9.72
C GLU A 285 1.20 1.01 -8.87
N SER A 286 0.84 0.61 -7.67
CA SER A 286 1.70 -0.19 -6.78
C SER A 286 2.13 -1.52 -7.42
N ILE A 287 1.29 -2.10 -8.29
CA ILE A 287 1.62 -3.32 -9.04
C ILE A 287 2.79 -3.08 -9.99
N ALA A 288 2.78 -1.95 -10.71
CA ALA A 288 3.86 -1.60 -11.64
C ALA A 288 5.16 -1.36 -10.86
N THR A 289 5.11 -0.64 -9.75
CA THR A 289 6.27 -0.43 -8.86
C THR A 289 6.87 -1.76 -8.40
N MET A 290 6.05 -2.66 -7.86
CA MET A 290 6.53 -3.97 -7.40
C MET A 290 7.05 -4.85 -8.54
N LYS A 291 6.46 -4.75 -9.73
CA LYS A 291 6.93 -5.47 -10.93
C LYS A 291 8.34 -5.04 -11.32
N TRP A 292 8.62 -3.73 -11.36
CA TRP A 292 9.94 -3.23 -11.74
C TRP A 292 11.00 -3.54 -10.68
N ILE A 293 10.67 -3.40 -9.39
CA ILE A 293 11.57 -3.80 -8.30
C ILE A 293 11.87 -5.30 -8.37
N SER A 294 10.85 -6.15 -8.62
CA SER A 294 11.05 -7.59 -8.78
C SER A 294 11.98 -7.93 -9.96
N ARG A 295 11.86 -7.20 -11.06
CA ARG A 295 12.76 -7.34 -12.22
C ARG A 295 14.19 -6.96 -11.87
N ASP A 296 14.39 -5.86 -11.16
CA ASP A 296 15.70 -5.44 -10.71
C ASP A 296 16.35 -6.46 -9.77
N ILE A 297 15.57 -6.98 -8.80
CA ILE A 297 16.06 -8.02 -7.88
C ILE A 297 16.44 -9.30 -8.63
N ALA A 298 15.64 -9.70 -9.61
CA ALA A 298 15.97 -10.87 -10.44
C ALA A 298 17.29 -10.70 -11.23
N ALA A 299 17.68 -9.46 -11.55
CA ALA A 299 18.91 -9.13 -12.24
C ALA A 299 20.15 -9.06 -11.33
N LEU A 300 19.97 -9.05 -9.99
CA LEU A 300 21.09 -8.91 -9.04
C LEU A 300 22.01 -10.13 -8.98
N GLY A 301 21.52 -11.32 -9.31
CA GLY A 301 22.27 -12.56 -9.10
C GLY A 301 22.54 -12.80 -7.62
N ASP A 302 23.81 -12.95 -7.25
CA ASP A 302 24.24 -13.20 -5.85
C ASP A 302 24.57 -11.92 -5.08
N LYS A 303 24.18 -10.74 -5.59
CA LYS A 303 24.36 -9.49 -4.86
C LYS A 303 23.30 -9.33 -3.76
N HIS A 304 23.76 -8.83 -2.64
CA HIS A 304 22.85 -8.46 -1.54
C HIS A 304 22.16 -7.13 -1.84
N ALA A 305 20.87 -7.07 -1.55
CA ALA A 305 20.07 -5.85 -1.63
C ALA A 305 18.96 -5.86 -0.57
N PHE A 306 18.31 -4.71 -0.37
CA PHE A 306 17.13 -4.59 0.48
C PHE A 306 16.16 -3.53 -0.05
N VAL A 307 14.92 -3.59 0.42
CA VAL A 307 13.87 -2.59 0.18
C VAL A 307 13.72 -1.71 1.40
N SER A 308 13.50 -0.43 1.18
CA SER A 308 13.15 0.57 2.19
C SER A 308 11.86 1.29 1.79
N HIS A 309 10.79 1.01 2.50
CA HIS A 309 9.46 1.60 2.31
C HIS A 309 9.18 2.60 3.43
N ILE A 310 9.27 3.90 3.13
CA ILE A 310 9.33 4.96 4.13
C ILE A 310 7.95 5.54 4.49
N GLY A 311 7.10 4.72 5.06
CA GLY A 311 5.79 5.11 5.59
C GLY A 311 4.66 5.12 4.58
N ASP A 312 3.45 5.23 5.09
CA ASP A 312 2.20 5.12 4.36
C ASP A 312 2.17 3.83 3.52
N ILE A 313 2.15 2.71 4.24
CA ILE A 313 2.55 1.41 3.71
C ILE A 313 1.42 0.79 2.91
N SER A 314 0.30 0.47 3.57
CA SER A 314 -0.80 -0.29 2.98
C SER A 314 -1.99 0.57 2.57
N TYR A 315 -2.14 1.76 3.15
CA TYR A 315 -3.35 2.58 3.08
C TYR A 315 -4.62 1.81 3.48
N ALA A 316 -4.50 0.89 4.43
CA ALA A 316 -5.63 0.10 4.92
C ALA A 316 -6.69 0.97 5.60
N ARG A 317 -6.30 2.05 6.27
CA ARG A 317 -7.22 3.05 6.84
C ARG A 317 -8.30 2.41 7.71
N GLY A 318 -7.90 1.38 8.49
CA GLY A 318 -8.78 0.62 9.36
C GLY A 318 -9.55 -0.53 8.69
N TYR A 319 -9.34 -0.80 7.41
CA TYR A 319 -9.90 -1.96 6.70
C TYR A 319 -8.82 -3.05 6.61
N LEU A 320 -8.75 -3.89 7.62
CA LEU A 320 -7.62 -4.80 7.83
C LEU A 320 -7.36 -5.79 6.70
N TRP A 321 -8.37 -6.12 5.89
CA TRP A 321 -8.18 -6.97 4.71
C TRP A 321 -7.24 -6.35 3.66
N ILE A 322 -7.06 -5.02 3.65
CA ILE A 322 -6.12 -4.34 2.75
C ILE A 322 -4.66 -4.66 3.14
N TRP A 323 -4.37 -4.87 4.44
CA TRP A 323 -3.07 -5.37 4.87
C TRP A 323 -2.76 -6.76 4.29
N ASP A 324 -3.77 -7.63 4.17
CA ASP A 324 -3.57 -8.95 3.56
C ASP A 324 -3.30 -8.84 2.05
N GLU A 325 -4.00 -7.95 1.35
CA GLU A 325 -3.71 -7.63 -0.06
C GLU A 325 -2.29 -7.07 -0.22
N PHE A 326 -1.89 -6.12 0.62
CA PHE A 326 -0.55 -5.54 0.62
C PHE A 326 0.53 -6.61 0.81
N PHE A 327 0.42 -7.46 1.82
CA PHE A 327 1.41 -8.50 2.06
C PHE A 327 1.45 -9.55 0.94
N SER A 328 0.29 -9.90 0.37
CA SER A 328 0.24 -10.77 -0.81
C SER A 328 0.98 -10.15 -2.01
N GLN A 329 0.86 -8.82 -2.18
CA GLN A 329 1.53 -8.07 -3.23
C GLN A 329 3.05 -8.01 -3.05
N ILE A 330 3.55 -7.82 -1.83
CA ILE A 330 4.99 -7.67 -1.57
C ILE A 330 5.72 -9.00 -1.32
N GLU A 331 5.04 -10.09 -0.93
CA GLU A 331 5.68 -11.36 -0.59
C GLU A 331 6.65 -11.86 -1.67
N PRO A 332 6.36 -11.77 -2.98
CA PRO A 332 7.30 -12.20 -4.02
C PRO A 332 8.67 -11.53 -3.95
N VAL A 333 8.75 -10.30 -3.46
CA VAL A 333 9.97 -9.52 -3.23
C VAL A 333 10.47 -9.69 -1.81
N ALA A 334 9.61 -9.44 -0.83
CA ALA A 334 9.97 -9.40 0.59
C ALA A 334 10.43 -10.75 1.15
N SER A 335 10.09 -11.87 0.50
CA SER A 335 10.61 -13.20 0.82
C SER A 335 12.02 -13.48 0.28
N GLN A 336 12.58 -12.59 -0.55
CA GLN A 336 13.89 -12.76 -1.17
C GLN A 336 14.93 -11.72 -0.72
N VAL A 337 14.47 -10.53 -0.37
CA VAL A 337 15.30 -9.44 0.14
C VAL A 337 14.67 -8.84 1.39
N PRO A 338 15.46 -8.36 2.36
CA PRO A 338 14.91 -7.68 3.53
C PRO A 338 14.03 -6.48 3.13
N TYR A 339 12.89 -6.34 3.80
CA TYR A 339 11.92 -5.29 3.55
C TYR A 339 11.78 -4.44 4.81
N HIS A 340 12.46 -3.30 4.84
CA HIS A 340 12.45 -2.37 5.96
C HIS A 340 11.37 -1.32 5.78
N VAL A 341 10.79 -0.88 6.90
CA VAL A 341 9.71 0.11 6.91
C VAL A 341 9.97 1.17 7.96
N CYS A 342 9.53 2.41 7.75
CA CYS A 342 9.25 3.35 8.81
C CYS A 342 7.76 3.71 8.85
N ILE A 343 7.31 4.33 9.93
CA ILE A 343 5.90 4.64 10.12
C ILE A 343 5.52 5.91 9.36
N GLY A 344 4.31 5.94 8.77
CA GLY A 344 3.67 7.11 8.19
C GLY A 344 2.39 7.49 8.94
N ASN A 345 1.74 8.56 8.49
CA ASN A 345 0.48 9.01 9.11
C ASN A 345 -0.69 8.07 8.87
N HIS A 346 -0.66 7.26 7.82
CA HIS A 346 -1.69 6.25 7.58
C HIS A 346 -1.54 4.99 8.44
N GLU A 347 -0.47 4.87 9.19
CA GLU A 347 -0.29 3.85 10.24
C GLU A 347 -0.59 4.41 11.64
N TYR A 348 -0.60 5.75 11.85
CA TYR A 348 -0.57 6.38 13.17
C TYR A 348 -1.71 7.40 13.39
N ASP A 349 -2.67 7.04 14.25
CA ASP A 349 -3.83 7.89 14.57
C ASP A 349 -3.54 8.83 15.73
N TRP A 350 -3.17 10.05 15.44
CA TRP A 350 -2.74 11.06 16.39
C TRP A 350 -3.68 11.34 17.56
N PRO A 351 -4.99 11.50 17.37
CA PRO A 351 -5.89 11.82 18.48
C PRO A 351 -5.85 10.80 19.62
N SER A 352 -5.44 9.58 19.34
CA SER A 352 -5.34 8.47 20.30
C SER A 352 -3.92 8.27 20.84
N GLN A 353 -2.95 9.08 20.44
CA GLN A 353 -1.55 8.98 20.86
C GLN A 353 -1.21 9.98 21.98
N PRO A 354 -0.20 9.69 22.83
CA PRO A 354 0.13 10.53 23.97
C PRO A 354 0.78 11.85 23.57
N TRP A 355 1.58 11.89 22.50
CA TRP A 355 2.24 13.11 22.05
C TRP A 355 1.30 13.95 21.18
N LYS A 356 0.89 15.11 21.70
CA LYS A 356 -0.02 16.06 21.05
C LYS A 356 0.44 17.48 21.31
N PRO A 357 1.53 17.93 20.69
CA PRO A 357 2.03 19.28 20.91
C PRO A 357 1.06 20.32 20.35
N ASP A 358 0.92 21.46 21.04
CA ASP A 358 -0.02 22.52 20.67
C ASP A 358 0.20 23.06 19.25
N TRP A 359 1.47 23.10 18.80
CA TRP A 359 1.81 23.54 17.44
C TRP A 359 1.31 22.57 16.35
N ALA A 360 0.99 21.34 16.71
CA ALA A 360 0.52 20.30 15.79
C ALA A 360 -1.00 20.32 15.55
N ALA A 361 -1.71 21.28 16.11
CA ALA A 361 -3.16 21.39 15.91
C ALA A 361 -3.49 21.48 14.40
N GLY A 362 -4.22 20.49 13.89
CA GLY A 362 -4.59 20.38 12.48
C GLY A 362 -3.54 19.73 11.57
N VAL A 363 -2.31 19.47 12.04
CA VAL A 363 -1.27 18.77 11.27
C VAL A 363 -1.57 17.28 11.19
N TYR A 364 -1.89 16.70 12.33
CA TYR A 364 -2.06 15.27 12.48
C TYR A 364 -3.53 14.89 12.66
N GLY A 365 -3.97 13.87 11.92
CA GLY A 365 -5.36 13.43 11.83
C GLY A 365 -5.58 11.98 12.28
N LYS A 366 -6.72 11.45 11.89
CA LYS A 366 -7.11 10.05 12.06
C LYS A 366 -6.88 9.27 10.74
N ASP A 367 -5.75 9.49 10.12
CA ASP A 367 -5.48 8.99 8.76
C ASP A 367 -5.32 7.46 8.73
N GLY A 368 -4.94 6.83 9.85
CA GLY A 368 -4.85 5.38 10.01
C GLY A 368 -6.20 4.67 10.22
N GLY A 369 -7.32 5.42 10.30
CA GLY A 369 -8.65 4.81 10.46
C GLY A 369 -8.83 3.99 11.73
N GLY A 370 -8.19 4.39 12.83
CA GLY A 370 -8.28 3.76 14.13
C GLY A 370 -7.35 2.57 14.35
N GLU A 371 -6.36 2.38 13.50
CA GLU A 371 -5.36 1.30 13.63
C GLU A 371 -4.34 1.58 14.74
N CYS A 372 -4.02 2.84 15.02
CA CYS A 372 -3.11 3.30 16.07
C CYS A 372 -1.74 2.60 16.07
N GLY A 373 -1.19 2.28 14.91
CA GLY A 373 0.09 1.61 14.76
C GLY A 373 0.08 0.11 15.08
N VAL A 374 -1.07 -0.50 15.39
CA VAL A 374 -1.13 -1.91 15.82
C VAL A 374 -0.71 -2.88 14.72
N PRO A 375 -1.31 -2.87 13.50
CA PRO A 375 -0.87 -3.74 12.41
C PRO A 375 0.59 -3.49 12.05
N TYR A 376 1.00 -2.23 11.94
CA TYR A 376 2.38 -1.84 11.67
C TYR A 376 3.37 -2.45 12.67
N SER A 377 3.08 -2.30 13.97
CA SER A 377 3.98 -2.75 15.04
C SER A 377 4.11 -4.26 15.15
N LEU A 378 3.06 -5.02 14.80
CA LEU A 378 3.01 -6.46 15.00
C LEU A 378 3.31 -7.26 13.74
N LYS A 379 3.01 -6.69 12.55
CA LYS A 379 3.33 -7.33 11.27
C LYS A 379 4.75 -7.06 10.77
N PHE A 380 5.48 -6.11 11.38
CA PHE A 380 6.89 -5.84 11.10
C PHE A 380 7.71 -5.85 12.38
N HIS A 381 8.97 -6.24 12.25
CA HIS A 381 9.94 -6.20 13.33
C HIS A 381 11.31 -5.75 12.79
N MET A 382 11.59 -4.45 12.94
CA MET A 382 12.83 -3.81 12.48
C MET A 382 13.95 -4.00 13.51
N PRO A 383 15.23 -3.76 13.14
CA PRO A 383 16.38 -3.99 14.02
C PRO A 383 16.47 -2.94 15.13
N SER A 384 15.48 -2.92 16.04
CA SER A 384 15.45 -2.02 17.20
C SER A 384 14.39 -2.44 18.21
N ASN A 385 14.68 -2.22 19.47
CA ASN A 385 13.71 -2.37 20.57
C ASN A 385 13.02 -1.05 20.93
N PHE A 386 13.19 -0.01 20.11
CA PHE A 386 12.57 1.29 20.39
C PHE A 386 11.05 1.20 20.21
N SER A 387 10.34 1.64 21.22
CA SER A 387 8.86 1.68 21.22
C SER A 387 8.36 2.86 22.05
N GLU A 388 7.18 3.37 21.68
CA GLU A 388 6.46 4.39 22.44
C GLU A 388 5.09 3.86 22.90
N PRO A 389 4.68 4.13 24.14
CA PRO A 389 3.37 3.73 24.62
C PRO A 389 2.27 4.47 23.84
N THR A 390 1.14 3.81 23.62
CA THR A 390 -0.06 4.47 23.11
C THR A 390 -0.88 5.06 24.27
N GLY A 391 -1.67 6.07 24.00
CA GLY A 391 -2.63 6.63 24.98
C GLY A 391 -3.90 5.79 25.13
N THR A 392 -3.94 4.57 24.60
CA THR A 392 -5.09 3.69 24.48
C THR A 392 -4.82 2.32 25.06
N ARG A 393 -5.73 1.35 24.85
CA ARG A 393 -5.48 -0.06 25.16
C ARG A 393 -4.56 -0.77 24.16
N ALA A 394 -4.29 -0.12 23.02
CA ALA A 394 -3.40 -0.66 22.00
C ALA A 394 -1.99 -0.94 22.58
N PRO A 395 -1.31 -1.98 22.10
CA PRO A 395 0.09 -2.21 22.41
C PRO A 395 0.97 -1.01 22.06
N ALA A 396 2.12 -0.91 22.70
CA ALA A 396 3.12 0.12 22.37
C ALA A 396 3.49 0.08 20.89
N THR A 397 3.59 1.24 20.25
CA THR A 397 4.02 1.34 18.85
C THR A 397 5.51 1.05 18.75
N ARG A 398 5.87 0.06 17.94
CA ARG A 398 7.25 -0.41 17.71
C ARG A 398 7.80 0.14 16.37
N ASN A 399 9.04 -0.17 16.04
CA ASN A 399 9.69 0.11 14.76
C ASN A 399 9.77 1.61 14.41
N LEU A 400 9.87 2.49 15.42
CA LEU A 400 9.79 3.93 15.25
C LEU A 400 11.13 4.54 14.84
N VAL A 401 12.23 4.06 15.42
CA VAL A 401 13.58 4.53 15.10
C VAL A 401 14.57 3.37 15.18
N PHE A 402 15.41 3.24 14.18
CA PHE A 402 16.46 2.23 14.10
C PHE A 402 17.51 2.61 13.05
N SER A 403 18.64 1.94 13.09
CA SER A 403 19.71 2.11 12.10
C SER A 403 20.34 0.76 11.75
N HIS A 404 21.00 0.72 10.60
CA HIS A 404 21.83 -0.41 10.17
C HIS A 404 22.85 0.04 9.14
N ASN A 405 23.94 -0.73 9.02
CA ASN A 405 24.89 -0.57 7.93
C ASN A 405 24.59 -1.56 6.80
N SER A 406 24.88 -1.14 5.57
CA SER A 406 24.94 -2.00 4.39
C SER A 406 26.11 -1.55 3.52
N GLY A 407 27.19 -2.31 3.49
CA GLY A 407 28.43 -1.93 2.81
C GLY A 407 28.89 -0.52 3.21
N PRO A 408 29.18 0.38 2.27
CA PRO A 408 29.70 1.72 2.53
C PRO A 408 28.65 2.73 3.02
N VAL A 409 27.42 2.31 3.34
CA VAL A 409 26.32 3.21 3.71
C VAL A 409 25.77 2.87 5.10
N HIS A 410 25.61 3.89 5.92
CA HIS A 410 24.85 3.85 7.17
C HIS A 410 23.44 4.39 6.91
N PHE A 411 22.42 3.61 7.26
CA PHE A 411 21.00 3.95 7.13
C PHE A 411 20.38 4.18 8.48
N LEU A 412 19.75 5.33 8.67
CA LEU A 412 18.99 5.70 9.85
C LEU A 412 17.54 5.97 9.47
N TYR A 413 16.61 5.33 10.18
CA TYR A 413 15.17 5.51 10.05
C TYR A 413 14.63 6.26 11.25
N LEU A 414 13.75 7.22 11.01
CA LEU A 414 13.12 8.00 12.06
C LEU A 414 11.60 8.11 11.85
N SER A 415 10.87 8.35 12.93
CA SER A 415 9.44 8.62 12.91
C SER A 415 9.19 10.13 12.88
N THR A 416 8.44 10.59 11.90
CA THR A 416 7.89 11.95 11.86
C THR A 416 6.56 12.07 12.59
N GLU A 417 5.98 10.93 13.02
CA GLU A 417 4.69 10.84 13.68
C GLU A 417 4.78 10.85 15.21
N THR A 418 5.98 10.70 15.76
CA THR A 418 6.25 10.70 17.20
C THR A 418 7.21 11.82 17.57
N ASP A 419 7.42 12.06 18.86
CA ASP A 419 8.25 13.17 19.37
C ASP A 419 9.70 13.11 18.85
N PHE A 420 10.06 14.05 18.01
CA PHE A 420 11.40 14.23 17.44
C PHE A 420 12.08 15.52 17.93
N LEU A 421 11.47 16.25 18.85
CA LEU A 421 12.02 17.50 19.36
C LEU A 421 13.28 17.24 20.20
N SER A 422 14.16 18.22 20.28
CA SER A 422 15.37 18.15 21.12
C SER A 422 15.04 17.75 22.56
N GLY A 423 15.69 16.69 23.05
CA GLY A 423 15.47 16.11 24.38
C GLY A 423 14.46 14.96 24.41
N SER A 424 13.75 14.66 23.31
CA SER A 424 12.94 13.46 23.21
C SER A 424 13.81 12.20 23.13
N ARG A 425 13.22 11.05 23.48
CA ARG A 425 13.92 9.74 23.41
C ARG A 425 14.41 9.44 22.00
N GLN A 426 13.59 9.74 20.98
CA GLN A 426 13.94 9.56 19.59
C GLN A 426 15.08 10.49 19.17
N TYR A 427 15.02 11.79 19.53
CA TYR A 427 16.08 12.74 19.23
C TYR A 427 17.42 12.31 19.81
N GLU A 428 17.44 11.86 21.08
CA GLU A 428 18.66 11.38 21.73
C GLU A 428 19.19 10.07 21.11
N PHE A 429 18.32 9.22 20.58
CA PHE A 429 18.73 8.06 19.79
C PHE A 429 19.42 8.52 18.50
N ILE A 430 18.75 9.35 17.68
CA ILE A 430 19.27 9.88 16.41
C ILE A 430 20.62 10.54 16.61
N LYS A 431 20.73 11.38 17.64
CA LYS A 431 21.98 12.08 17.97
C LYS A 431 23.13 11.11 18.27
N ARG A 432 22.92 10.15 19.16
CA ARG A 432 23.95 9.15 19.52
C ARG A 432 24.34 8.29 18.34
N ASP A 433 23.37 7.88 17.55
CA ASP A 433 23.59 7.07 16.36
C ASP A 433 24.47 7.81 15.37
N LEU A 434 24.08 9.01 14.94
CA LEU A 434 24.85 9.83 13.99
C LEU A 434 26.25 10.19 14.50
N GLU A 435 26.41 10.47 15.78
CA GLU A 435 27.71 10.78 16.41
C GLU A 435 28.60 9.52 16.51
N SER A 436 28.05 8.31 16.43
CA SER A 436 28.79 7.05 16.51
C SER A 436 29.24 6.51 15.14
N VAL A 437 28.77 7.08 14.02
CA VAL A 437 29.06 6.57 12.69
C VAL A 437 30.54 6.58 12.37
N ASN A 438 31.09 5.42 12.00
CA ASN A 438 32.48 5.32 11.52
C ASN A 438 32.57 5.66 10.03
N ARG A 439 32.88 6.91 9.72
CA ARG A 439 32.95 7.45 8.35
C ARG A 439 34.04 6.81 7.49
N THR A 440 35.02 6.14 8.07
CA THR A 440 36.00 5.35 7.31
C THR A 440 35.38 4.05 6.79
N LYS A 441 34.46 3.45 7.56
CA LYS A 441 33.73 2.24 7.16
C LYS A 441 32.54 2.60 6.29
N THR A 442 31.72 3.57 6.72
CA THR A 442 30.51 4.03 6.04
C THR A 442 30.62 5.52 5.69
N PRO A 443 31.29 5.88 4.59
CA PRO A 443 31.44 7.27 4.17
C PRO A 443 30.11 7.98 3.87
N PHE A 444 29.06 7.23 3.56
CA PHE A 444 27.74 7.79 3.30
C PHE A 444 26.78 7.51 4.44
N VAL A 445 25.99 8.52 4.79
CA VAL A 445 24.90 8.43 5.79
C VAL A 445 23.59 8.82 5.13
N VAL A 446 22.63 7.92 5.20
CA VAL A 446 21.28 8.07 4.64
C VAL A 446 20.29 8.14 5.79
N VAL A 447 19.51 9.22 5.86
CA VAL A 447 18.42 9.38 6.83
C VAL A 447 17.09 9.22 6.11
N GLN A 448 16.13 8.57 6.74
CA GLN A 448 14.83 8.26 6.15
C GLN A 448 13.73 8.54 7.17
N GLY A 449 12.69 9.23 6.70
CA GLY A 449 11.48 9.51 7.48
C GLY A 449 10.30 9.70 6.54
N HIS A 450 9.08 9.79 7.10
CA HIS A 450 7.91 9.85 6.26
C HIS A 450 7.60 11.28 5.80
N ARG A 451 7.28 12.22 6.71
CA ARG A 451 6.90 13.59 6.31
C ARG A 451 8.12 14.43 5.93
N PRO A 452 8.07 15.16 4.80
CA PRO A 452 9.24 15.83 4.28
C PRO A 452 9.62 17.10 5.07
N MET A 453 10.92 17.27 5.30
CA MET A 453 11.48 18.52 5.82
C MET A 453 11.40 19.63 4.78
N TYR A 454 11.56 19.30 3.51
CA TYR A 454 11.48 20.20 2.35
C TYR A 454 10.56 19.64 1.28
N THR A 455 9.71 20.49 0.72
CA THR A 455 8.84 20.18 -0.42
C THR A 455 8.38 21.46 -1.10
N THR A 456 8.15 21.42 -2.40
CA THR A 456 7.46 22.50 -3.14
C THR A 456 5.96 22.20 -3.32
N SER A 457 5.44 21.17 -2.67
CA SER A 457 4.01 20.93 -2.60
C SER A 457 3.33 22.05 -1.79
N ASN A 458 2.11 22.37 -2.19
CA ASN A 458 1.27 23.35 -1.50
C ASN A 458 0.61 22.83 -0.21
N GLU A 459 1.10 21.75 0.37
CA GLU A 459 0.60 21.19 1.61
C GLU A 459 0.92 22.11 2.81
N VAL A 460 0.02 23.07 3.06
CA VAL A 460 0.17 24.04 4.17
C VAL A 460 -0.05 23.42 5.54
N ARG A 461 -0.84 22.34 5.60
CA ARG A 461 -1.19 21.68 6.87
C ARG A 461 0.06 21.27 7.64
N ASP A 462 1.07 20.76 6.96
CA ASP A 462 2.29 20.27 7.57
C ASP A 462 3.36 21.34 7.82
N ALA A 463 3.11 22.61 7.44
CA ALA A 463 4.08 23.67 7.61
C ALA A 463 4.60 23.84 9.05
N PRO A 464 3.79 23.76 10.13
CA PRO A 464 4.26 23.85 11.49
C PRO A 464 5.23 22.70 11.85
N MET A 465 4.98 21.49 11.37
CA MET A 465 5.85 20.34 11.62
C MET A 465 7.19 20.51 10.89
N ARG A 466 7.16 20.90 9.61
CA ARG A 466 8.39 21.19 8.84
C ARG A 466 9.25 22.24 9.53
N GLN A 467 8.62 23.28 10.09
CA GLN A 467 9.34 24.29 10.87
C GLN A 467 10.05 23.67 12.07
N LYS A 468 9.41 22.74 12.79
CA LYS A 468 10.04 22.01 13.91
C LYS A 468 11.16 21.08 13.48
N MET A 469 11.03 20.46 12.32
CA MET A 469 12.14 19.66 11.76
C MET A 469 13.36 20.53 11.45
N LEU A 470 13.17 21.72 10.87
CA LEU A 470 14.24 22.69 10.60
C LEU A 470 14.87 23.22 11.89
N GLU A 471 14.09 23.42 12.96
CA GLU A 471 14.60 23.91 14.25
C GLU A 471 15.40 22.84 15.01
N HIS A 472 14.96 21.56 14.97
CA HIS A 472 15.49 20.51 15.85
C HIS A 472 16.32 19.47 15.11
N LEU A 473 15.86 18.96 13.97
CA LEU A 473 16.53 17.87 13.25
C LEU A 473 17.58 18.35 12.26
N GLU A 474 17.31 19.39 11.47
CA GLU A 474 18.25 19.83 10.44
C GLU A 474 19.64 20.19 11.00
N PRO A 475 19.78 20.94 12.12
CA PRO A 475 21.10 21.23 12.68
C PRO A 475 21.86 19.95 13.08
N LEU A 476 21.14 18.90 13.50
CA LEU A 476 21.73 17.61 13.85
C LEU A 476 22.22 16.86 12.62
N LEU A 477 21.43 16.86 11.53
CA LEU A 477 21.81 16.24 10.27
C LEU A 477 23.01 16.93 9.63
N VAL A 478 23.00 18.26 9.58
CA VAL A 478 24.09 19.07 9.02
C VAL A 478 25.38 18.88 9.82
N LYS A 479 25.32 19.00 11.17
CA LYS A 479 26.47 18.81 12.07
C LYS A 479 27.17 17.48 11.88
N ASN A 480 26.40 16.42 11.61
CA ASN A 480 26.92 15.06 11.45
C ASN A 480 27.17 14.69 9.97
N ASN A 481 27.19 15.68 9.06
CA ASN A 481 27.46 15.49 7.64
C ASN A 481 26.61 14.38 7.03
N VAL A 482 25.29 14.36 7.29
CA VAL A 482 24.36 13.43 6.62
C VAL A 482 24.44 13.67 5.13
N THR A 483 24.57 12.59 4.36
CA THR A 483 24.76 12.66 2.90
C THR A 483 23.45 13.01 2.20
N ILE A 484 22.37 12.29 2.55
CA ILE A 484 21.08 12.41 1.91
C ILE A 484 19.96 12.06 2.89
N ALA A 485 18.85 12.79 2.82
CA ALA A 485 17.64 12.53 3.57
C ALA A 485 16.47 12.26 2.62
N PHE A 486 15.80 11.12 2.78
CA PHE A 486 14.63 10.70 2.01
C PHE A 486 13.34 10.90 2.78
N TRP A 487 12.31 11.33 2.08
CA TRP A 487 10.99 11.64 2.62
C TRP A 487 9.87 11.09 1.73
N GLY A 488 8.77 10.64 2.31
CA GLY A 488 7.54 10.23 1.66
C GLY A 488 6.45 11.31 1.73
N HIS A 489 5.19 10.88 2.00
CA HIS A 489 4.02 11.69 2.31
C HIS A 489 3.49 12.57 1.17
N VAL A 490 4.37 13.22 0.44
CA VAL A 490 4.03 13.96 -0.77
C VAL A 490 4.14 13.00 -1.95
N HIS A 491 2.99 12.66 -2.57
CA HIS A 491 2.88 11.59 -3.55
C HIS A 491 3.48 11.97 -4.89
N ARG A 492 4.80 12.07 -4.94
CA ARG A 492 5.62 12.37 -6.13
C ARG A 492 7.10 12.20 -5.84
N TYR A 493 7.90 12.29 -6.89
CA TYR A 493 9.34 12.40 -6.78
C TYR A 493 9.78 13.86 -6.88
N GLU A 494 10.62 14.32 -5.95
CA GLU A 494 11.22 15.66 -6.00
C GLU A 494 12.63 15.63 -5.41
N ARG A 495 13.61 16.13 -6.17
CA ARG A 495 15.00 16.24 -5.72
C ARG A 495 15.42 17.69 -5.61
N PHE A 496 16.04 18.04 -4.49
CA PHE A 496 16.55 19.37 -4.20
C PHE A 496 18.06 19.46 -4.40
N CYS A 497 18.58 20.70 -4.55
CA CYS A 497 19.98 20.97 -4.29
C CYS A 497 20.32 20.62 -2.83
N PRO A 498 21.61 20.41 -2.47
CA PRO A 498 21.99 20.31 -1.06
C PRO A 498 21.48 21.52 -0.27
N LEU A 499 20.75 21.31 0.82
CA LEU A 499 20.06 22.35 1.58
C LEU A 499 20.56 22.46 3.02
N ASN A 500 20.56 23.70 3.54
CA ASN A 500 20.68 24.05 4.94
C ASN A 500 19.93 25.36 5.16
N ASN A 501 18.87 25.34 5.95
CA ASN A 501 18.01 26.49 6.24
C ASN A 501 17.65 27.29 4.97
N TYR A 502 17.13 26.60 3.95
CA TYR A 502 16.78 27.13 2.62
C TYR A 502 17.95 27.63 1.77
N ALA A 503 19.18 27.69 2.28
CA ALA A 503 20.35 27.96 1.46
C ALA A 503 20.74 26.72 0.64
N CYS A 504 21.17 26.93 -0.58
CA CYS A 504 21.55 25.89 -1.53
C CYS A 504 23.08 25.79 -1.64
N GLY A 505 23.63 24.61 -1.41
CA GLY A 505 25.06 24.29 -1.52
C GLY A 505 25.49 24.00 -2.97
N GLY A 506 25.06 24.81 -3.92
CA GLY A 506 25.25 24.64 -5.35
C GLY A 506 23.90 24.87 -6.08
N LEU A 507 23.91 25.66 -7.12
CA LEU A 507 22.69 26.35 -7.56
C LEU A 507 22.08 25.85 -8.87
N ASP A 508 22.75 25.04 -9.67
CA ASP A 508 22.25 24.73 -11.00
C ASP A 508 22.33 23.23 -11.30
N VAL A 509 21.44 22.81 -12.18
CA VAL A 509 21.41 21.43 -12.74
C VAL A 509 22.72 21.06 -13.43
N ASN A 510 23.50 22.06 -13.85
CA ASN A 510 24.80 21.89 -14.52
C ASN A 510 25.99 22.20 -13.61
N ASP A 511 25.77 22.73 -12.41
CA ASP A 511 26.79 23.03 -11.44
C ASP A 511 27.00 21.89 -10.45
N LYS A 512 28.21 21.81 -9.91
CA LYS A 512 28.54 20.88 -8.85
C LYS A 512 28.00 21.45 -7.53
N GLY A 513 27.28 20.60 -6.79
CA GLY A 513 26.88 20.89 -5.41
C GLY A 513 27.92 20.42 -4.41
N THR A 514 27.81 20.90 -3.17
CA THR A 514 28.65 20.47 -2.05
C THR A 514 27.81 20.04 -0.85
N LEU A 515 28.28 19.03 -0.12
CA LEU A 515 27.77 18.62 1.19
C LEU A 515 28.44 19.34 2.35
N ASP A 516 29.42 20.23 2.11
CA ASP A 516 30.08 20.98 3.19
C ASP A 516 29.09 21.94 3.83
N GLY A 517 28.51 21.52 4.95
CA GLY A 517 27.48 22.26 5.70
C GLY A 517 26.06 22.12 5.11
N TYR A 518 25.80 21.14 4.21
CA TYR A 518 24.51 20.93 3.53
C TYR A 518 24.13 19.44 3.46
N VAL A 519 22.83 19.16 3.29
CA VAL A 519 22.28 17.81 3.12
C VAL A 519 21.45 17.76 1.83
N VAL A 520 21.57 16.69 1.05
CA VAL A 520 20.66 16.46 -0.08
C VAL A 520 19.31 15.98 0.45
N HIS A 521 18.22 16.59 0.01
CA HIS A 521 16.86 16.14 0.33
C HIS A 521 16.15 15.64 -0.91
N VAL A 522 15.46 14.50 -0.78
CA VAL A 522 14.67 13.89 -1.86
C VAL A 522 13.33 13.41 -1.31
N VAL A 523 12.25 13.82 -1.94
CA VAL A 523 10.91 13.28 -1.71
C VAL A 523 10.70 12.10 -2.65
N ILE A 524 10.27 10.95 -2.11
CA ILE A 524 10.10 9.67 -2.82
C ILE A 524 8.75 9.02 -2.55
N GLY A 525 7.68 9.81 -2.38
CA GLY A 525 6.32 9.33 -2.11
C GLY A 525 5.54 8.92 -3.37
N MET A 526 6.22 8.40 -4.40
CA MET A 526 5.63 8.18 -5.73
C MET A 526 5.30 6.71 -6.03
N ALA A 527 5.22 5.81 -5.01
CA ALA A 527 5.18 4.38 -5.31
C ALA A 527 3.79 3.82 -5.66
N GLY A 528 2.70 4.60 -5.50
CA GLY A 528 1.38 4.07 -5.88
C GLY A 528 0.18 4.90 -5.46
N GLN A 529 0.28 5.66 -4.35
CA GLN A 529 -0.84 6.47 -3.87
C GLN A 529 -1.07 7.68 -4.79
N ASP A 530 -2.26 8.22 -4.73
CA ASP A 530 -2.74 9.33 -5.56
C ASP A 530 -1.69 10.35 -5.91
N TRP A 531 -1.54 10.60 -7.20
CA TRP A 531 -0.64 11.64 -7.67
C TRP A 531 -1.09 13.03 -7.22
N GLN A 532 -0.20 13.80 -6.61
CA GLN A 532 -0.45 15.18 -6.21
C GLN A 532 0.12 16.15 -7.27
N PRO A 533 -0.69 16.64 -8.22
CA PRO A 533 -0.21 17.38 -9.38
C PRO A 533 0.11 18.85 -9.10
N ILE A 534 -0.18 19.35 -7.89
CA ILE A 534 -0.11 20.79 -7.59
C ILE A 534 1.25 21.15 -7.03
N TRP A 535 1.99 21.92 -7.79
CA TRP A 535 3.30 22.48 -7.44
C TRP A 535 3.21 23.97 -7.05
N GLU A 536 4.18 24.44 -6.26
CA GLU A 536 4.38 25.84 -5.97
C GLU A 536 5.16 26.57 -7.09
N PRO A 537 4.90 27.86 -7.39
CA PRO A 537 3.74 28.63 -6.95
C PRO A 537 2.46 28.19 -7.68
N ARG A 538 1.32 28.34 -7.01
CA ARG A 538 0.01 28.06 -7.60
C ARG A 538 -0.59 29.32 -8.25
N ALA A 539 -1.42 29.12 -9.28
CA ALA A 539 -2.12 30.22 -9.93
C ALA A 539 -3.12 30.94 -9.00
N ASP A 540 -3.74 30.19 -8.08
CA ASP A 540 -4.69 30.67 -7.08
C ASP A 540 -4.02 31.19 -5.79
N HIS A 541 -2.71 30.89 -5.58
CA HIS A 541 -1.91 31.34 -4.45
C HIS A 541 -0.49 31.75 -4.87
N PRO A 542 -0.36 32.74 -5.77
CA PRO A 542 0.96 33.08 -6.33
C PRO A 542 1.89 33.79 -5.34
N LEU A 543 1.35 34.30 -4.23
CA LEU A 543 2.11 35.06 -3.22
C LEU A 543 2.40 34.28 -1.95
N ASP A 544 1.89 33.05 -1.82
CA ASP A 544 2.03 32.21 -0.62
C ASP A 544 2.85 30.94 -0.93
N PRO A 545 4.12 31.07 -1.35
CA PRO A 545 4.98 29.91 -1.53
C PRO A 545 5.30 29.31 -0.16
N ILE A 546 5.11 27.98 -0.01
CA ILE A 546 5.23 27.34 1.27
C ILE A 546 6.67 26.96 1.58
N PHE A 547 7.28 26.04 0.82
CA PHE A 547 8.61 25.52 1.10
C PHE A 547 9.18 24.65 -0.01
N PRO A 548 10.49 24.71 -0.21
CA PRO A 548 11.22 25.91 -0.51
C PRO A 548 10.74 26.48 -1.83
N GLN A 549 11.32 27.53 -2.27
CA GLN A 549 10.97 28.08 -3.59
C GLN A 549 11.32 27.11 -4.73
N PRO A 550 10.55 27.05 -5.83
CA PRO A 550 10.77 26.10 -6.93
C PRO A 550 12.20 26.08 -7.49
N LYS A 551 12.91 27.19 -7.47
CA LYS A 551 14.32 27.29 -7.92
C LYS A 551 15.31 26.40 -7.15
N ARG A 552 14.94 25.89 -5.96
CA ARG A 552 15.76 24.96 -5.16
C ARG A 552 15.45 23.52 -5.49
N SER A 553 14.33 23.27 -6.12
CA SER A 553 13.92 21.97 -6.62
C SER A 553 14.53 21.73 -7.99
N LEU A 554 15.48 20.82 -8.06
CA LEU A 554 16.26 20.56 -9.28
C LEU A 554 15.53 19.62 -10.24
N TYR A 555 14.73 18.69 -9.72
CA TYR A 555 13.95 17.78 -10.51
C TYR A 555 12.61 17.46 -9.83
N ARG A 556 11.56 17.39 -10.64
CA ARG A 556 10.21 16.99 -10.24
C ARG A 556 9.73 15.91 -11.18
N GLY A 557 9.51 14.72 -10.63
CA GLY A 557 9.00 13.58 -11.38
C GLY A 557 7.57 13.81 -11.86
N GLY A 558 7.24 13.29 -13.03
CA GLY A 558 5.92 13.38 -13.66
C GLY A 558 5.12 12.08 -13.57
N GLU A 559 5.62 11.02 -12.93
CA GLU A 559 4.99 9.72 -12.88
C GLU A 559 5.28 8.95 -11.58
N PHE A 560 4.57 7.83 -11.38
CA PHE A 560 4.84 6.88 -10.31
C PHE A 560 6.15 6.13 -10.55
N GLY A 561 6.70 5.54 -9.49
CA GLY A 561 7.95 4.79 -9.58
C GLY A 561 8.60 4.51 -8.25
N TYR A 562 9.91 4.29 -8.27
CA TYR A 562 10.75 4.06 -7.09
C TYR A 562 12.15 4.60 -7.32
N THR A 563 12.98 4.65 -6.26
CA THR A 563 14.38 5.00 -6.39
C THR A 563 15.27 3.78 -6.19
N ARG A 564 16.34 3.71 -6.98
CA ARG A 564 17.43 2.77 -6.84
C ARG A 564 18.65 3.51 -6.32
N LEU A 565 19.15 3.10 -5.16
CA LEU A 565 20.37 3.59 -4.57
C LEU A 565 21.45 2.52 -4.71
N THR A 566 22.59 2.90 -5.31
CA THR A 566 23.80 2.07 -5.33
C THR A 566 24.96 2.88 -4.77
N ALA A 567 25.85 2.25 -4.01
CA ALA A 567 27.01 2.95 -3.48
C ALA A 567 28.26 2.04 -3.49
N THR A 568 29.40 2.64 -3.75
CA THR A 568 30.74 2.12 -3.43
C THR A 568 31.38 3.00 -2.37
N LYS A 569 32.61 2.72 -1.93
CA LYS A 569 33.29 3.60 -0.98
C LYS A 569 33.61 4.99 -1.54
N GLU A 570 33.66 5.12 -2.85
CA GLU A 570 34.00 6.35 -3.57
C GLU A 570 32.77 7.19 -3.94
N LYS A 571 31.63 6.53 -4.18
CA LYS A 571 30.49 7.15 -4.82
C LYS A 571 29.17 6.51 -4.42
N LEU A 572 28.16 7.34 -4.15
CA LEU A 572 26.74 6.98 -4.05
C LEU A 572 26.01 7.48 -5.29
N THR A 573 25.23 6.62 -5.94
CA THR A 573 24.40 6.95 -7.08
C THR A 573 22.93 6.74 -6.71
N LEU A 574 22.08 7.75 -6.94
CA LEU A 574 20.63 7.66 -6.85
C LEU A 574 20.02 7.75 -8.23
N SER A 575 19.08 6.87 -8.54
CA SER A 575 18.32 6.85 -9.80
C SER A 575 16.82 6.79 -9.49
N TYR A 576 16.02 7.66 -10.10
CA TYR A 576 14.55 7.58 -10.10
C TYR A 576 14.09 6.79 -11.33
N VAL A 577 13.39 5.70 -11.10
CA VAL A 577 12.88 4.78 -12.13
C VAL A 577 11.37 4.96 -12.25
N GLY A 578 10.88 5.25 -13.45
CA GLY A 578 9.46 5.46 -13.71
C GLY A 578 8.69 4.17 -13.96
N ASN A 579 7.40 4.13 -13.56
CA ASN A 579 6.53 2.96 -13.77
C ASN A 579 6.12 2.77 -15.22
N HIS A 580 6.03 3.87 -16.00
CA HIS A 580 5.54 3.82 -17.37
C HIS A 580 6.44 2.97 -18.29
N ASP A 581 7.74 3.11 -18.17
CA ASP A 581 8.72 2.48 -19.06
C ASP A 581 9.79 1.65 -18.36
N GLY A 582 9.96 1.82 -17.03
CA GLY A 582 11.00 1.18 -16.24
C GLY A 582 12.40 1.77 -16.49
N GLU A 583 12.45 2.97 -17.07
CA GLU A 583 13.69 3.68 -17.36
C GLU A 583 14.05 4.68 -16.26
N VAL A 584 15.30 5.15 -16.28
CA VAL A 584 15.80 6.15 -15.34
C VAL A 584 15.46 7.54 -15.84
N HIS A 585 14.64 8.27 -15.08
CA HIS A 585 14.18 9.63 -15.41
C HIS A 585 14.98 10.73 -14.73
N ASP A 586 15.58 10.44 -13.56
CA ASP A 586 16.50 11.35 -12.88
C ASP A 586 17.63 10.57 -12.23
N MET A 587 18.82 11.14 -12.22
CA MET A 587 20.00 10.53 -11.62
C MET A 587 20.91 11.59 -11.01
N MET A 588 21.51 11.28 -9.87
CA MET A 588 22.59 12.06 -9.29
C MET A 588 23.68 11.15 -8.71
N GLU A 589 24.87 11.68 -8.58
CA GLU A 589 26.00 11.04 -7.91
C GLU A 589 26.53 11.93 -6.78
N ILE A 590 26.90 11.31 -5.69
CA ILE A 590 27.53 11.96 -4.54
C ILE A 590 28.86 11.27 -4.31
N LEU A 591 29.95 12.02 -4.38
CA LEU A 591 31.28 11.50 -4.12
C LEU A 591 31.58 11.47 -2.62
N ALA A 592 32.42 10.56 -2.17
CA ALA A 592 32.87 10.49 -0.77
C ALA A 592 33.62 11.77 -0.33
N THR A 593 34.06 12.59 -1.28
CA THR A 593 34.63 13.92 -1.05
C THR A 593 33.58 14.97 -0.65
N GLY A 594 32.28 14.65 -0.74
CA GLY A 594 31.18 15.57 -0.51
C GLY A 594 30.76 16.37 -1.74
N GLU A 595 31.35 16.13 -2.91
CA GLU A 595 30.92 16.72 -4.18
C GLU A 595 29.64 16.04 -4.67
N VAL A 596 28.65 16.83 -5.06
CA VAL A 596 27.36 16.36 -5.63
C VAL A 596 27.35 16.66 -7.11
N LEU A 597 27.18 15.63 -7.93
CA LEU A 597 27.15 15.69 -9.39
C LEU A 597 25.73 15.37 -9.87
N ASN A 598 25.17 16.26 -10.68
CA ASN A 598 23.96 15.92 -11.41
C ASN A 598 24.36 15.01 -12.58
N GLY A 599 23.70 13.85 -12.73
CA GLY A 599 24.06 12.83 -13.70
C GLY A 599 24.14 13.38 -15.12
N GLY A 600 25.30 13.16 -15.77
CA GLY A 600 25.50 13.53 -17.16
C GLY A 600 24.56 12.73 -18.06
N ASN A 601 23.91 13.44 -18.99
CA ASN A 601 23.24 12.96 -20.19
C ASN A 601 22.41 11.65 -20.06
N VAL A 602 21.40 11.61 -19.21
CA VAL A 602 20.11 11.10 -19.67
C VAL A 602 19.67 12.14 -20.69
N GLU A 603 19.62 11.80 -21.97
CA GLU A 603 19.13 12.70 -23.00
C GLU A 603 17.83 13.30 -22.46
N ARG A 604 17.88 14.60 -22.16
CA ARG A 604 16.69 15.32 -21.79
C ARG A 604 15.79 15.28 -23.03
N ASN A 605 14.91 14.33 -23.11
CA ASN A 605 13.65 14.54 -23.81
C ASN A 605 12.91 15.61 -23.01
N SER A 606 13.47 16.82 -23.12
CA SER A 606 12.97 18.05 -22.56
C SER A 606 11.72 18.45 -23.34
N LYS A 607 10.62 17.88 -22.92
CA LYS A 607 9.33 18.56 -22.95
C LYS A 607 8.65 18.31 -21.62
N VAL A 608 9.22 18.89 -20.57
CA VAL A 608 8.36 19.37 -19.51
C VAL A 608 7.65 20.58 -20.11
N GLU A 609 6.67 20.34 -20.96
CA GLU A 609 5.60 21.28 -21.14
C GLU A 609 4.98 21.44 -19.75
N LEU A 610 5.11 22.63 -19.21
CA LEU A 610 4.24 23.12 -18.16
C LEU A 610 2.82 22.85 -18.66
N VAL A 611 2.26 21.69 -18.27
CA VAL A 611 0.85 21.41 -18.53
C VAL A 611 0.07 22.28 -17.58
N ASN A 612 -0.04 23.56 -17.95
CA ASN A 612 -1.14 24.41 -17.61
C ASN A 612 -2.31 24.01 -18.50
N SER A 613 -2.89 22.86 -18.24
CA SER A 613 -4.17 22.48 -18.81
C SER A 613 -4.90 21.59 -17.81
N PRO A 614 -6.04 22.03 -17.31
CA PRO A 614 -6.95 21.17 -16.60
C PRO A 614 -7.70 20.37 -17.68
N ASP A 615 -7.18 19.26 -18.08
CA ASP A 615 -7.89 18.16 -18.73
C ASP A 615 -6.93 17.34 -19.58
N LYS A 616 -6.57 16.20 -19.06
CA LYS A 616 -6.47 14.90 -19.72
C LYS A 616 -5.65 13.95 -18.87
N THR A 617 -6.33 13.26 -17.98
CA THR A 617 -5.91 11.94 -17.52
C THR A 617 -5.84 11.03 -18.73
N VAL A 618 -4.64 10.77 -19.23
CA VAL A 618 -4.39 9.61 -20.08
C VAL A 618 -4.15 8.45 -19.13
N ALA A 619 -5.23 7.77 -18.78
CA ALA A 619 -5.13 6.39 -18.31
C ALA A 619 -4.68 5.53 -19.50
N PRO A 620 -3.85 4.48 -19.28
CA PRO A 620 -3.58 3.53 -20.34
C PRO A 620 -4.93 2.96 -20.81
N GLN A 621 -5.18 3.02 -22.09
CA GLN A 621 -6.31 2.34 -22.71
C GLN A 621 -6.17 0.85 -22.46
N SER A 622 -6.83 0.34 -21.43
CA SER A 622 -7.35 -1.02 -21.51
C SER A 622 -8.60 -0.91 -22.37
N ASP A 623 -8.59 -1.58 -23.52
CA ASP A 623 -9.74 -1.72 -24.39
C ASP A 623 -10.90 -2.41 -23.64
N SER A 624 -11.66 -1.61 -22.92
CA SER A 624 -13.06 -1.81 -22.58
C SER A 624 -13.59 -0.53 -21.93
N GLU A 625 -14.01 0.43 -22.75
CA GLU A 625 -14.95 1.45 -22.29
C GLU A 625 -16.26 0.79 -21.90
N SER A 626 -16.36 0.35 -20.63
CA SER A 626 -17.66 0.13 -20.05
C SER A 626 -18.27 1.51 -19.81
N SER A 627 -19.21 1.89 -20.68
CA SER A 627 -19.99 3.11 -20.52
C SER A 627 -20.80 3.03 -19.24
N PHE A 628 -20.31 3.66 -18.16
CA PHE A 628 -21.09 3.88 -16.96
C PHE A 628 -22.25 4.82 -17.28
N PRO A 629 -23.48 4.50 -16.86
CA PRO A 629 -24.65 5.34 -17.13
C PRO A 629 -24.53 6.78 -16.62
N TRP A 630 -23.67 7.02 -15.62
CA TRP A 630 -23.45 8.32 -14.99
C TRP A 630 -22.60 9.30 -15.81
N LYS A 631 -21.78 8.84 -16.77
CA LYS A 631 -20.92 9.72 -17.58
C LYS A 631 -21.68 10.61 -18.58
N LYS A 632 -22.98 10.38 -18.80
CA LYS A 632 -23.75 11.07 -19.86
C LYS A 632 -24.70 12.16 -19.40
N SER A 633 -24.88 12.44 -18.12
CA SER A 633 -26.00 13.30 -17.67
C SER A 633 -25.68 14.51 -16.80
N THR A 634 -24.42 14.89 -16.55
CA THR A 634 -24.15 16.12 -15.81
C THR A 634 -22.87 16.80 -16.26
N PRO A 635 -22.91 18.09 -16.66
CA PRO A 635 -21.69 18.87 -16.85
C PRO A 635 -21.10 19.17 -15.46
N LEU A 636 -19.90 18.68 -15.20
CA LEU A 636 -19.12 18.86 -13.96
C LEU A 636 -18.52 20.29 -13.86
N ASN A 637 -19.27 21.34 -14.12
CA ASN A 637 -18.78 22.72 -14.08
C ASN A 637 -19.14 23.51 -12.84
N SER A 638 -19.48 22.85 -11.70
CA SER A 638 -19.79 23.58 -10.46
C SER A 638 -19.39 22.84 -9.17
N TRP A 639 -18.34 22.06 -9.14
CA TRP A 639 -17.84 21.48 -7.91
C TRP A 639 -16.67 22.29 -7.37
N THR A 640 -16.95 23.11 -6.36
CA THR A 640 -15.96 23.56 -5.37
C THR A 640 -15.61 22.36 -4.47
N PRO A 641 -14.34 22.05 -4.21
CA PRO A 641 -13.98 21.02 -3.25
C PRO A 641 -14.55 21.40 -1.88
N VAL A 642 -15.37 20.54 -1.32
CA VAL A 642 -15.78 20.68 0.08
C VAL A 642 -14.54 20.51 0.93
N LYS A 643 -14.07 21.61 1.50
CA LYS A 643 -13.16 21.59 2.63
C LYS A 643 -13.91 20.97 3.79
N ASN A 644 -13.35 19.94 4.33
CA ASN A 644 -13.53 19.29 5.61
C ASN A 644 -13.98 17.84 5.49
N GLU A 645 -13.07 16.96 5.89
CA GLU A 645 -13.41 15.66 6.45
C GLU A 645 -14.14 15.90 7.78
N GLU A 646 -15.38 16.37 7.72
CA GLU A 646 -16.25 16.34 8.88
C GLU A 646 -16.81 14.94 9.05
N THR A 647 -16.47 14.38 10.17
CA THR A 647 -16.96 13.19 10.83
C THR A 647 -18.47 13.01 10.57
N ILE A 648 -18.83 12.10 9.67
CA ILE A 648 -20.20 11.60 9.61
C ILE A 648 -20.35 10.61 10.74
N ALA A 649 -20.78 11.12 11.90
CA ALA A 649 -21.33 10.29 12.95
C ALA A 649 -22.63 9.67 12.40
N LEU A 650 -22.59 8.39 12.04
CA LEU A 650 -23.79 7.59 11.87
C LEU A 650 -24.41 7.42 13.26
N THR A 651 -25.40 8.26 13.57
CA THR A 651 -26.32 8.01 14.68
C THR A 651 -26.98 6.66 14.44
N GLU A 652 -26.72 5.72 15.33
CA GLU A 652 -27.51 4.50 15.45
C GLU A 652 -28.97 4.88 15.66
N VAL A 653 -29.81 4.58 14.69
CA VAL A 653 -31.26 4.50 14.93
C VAL A 653 -31.54 3.09 15.43
N ARG A 654 -32.04 3.03 16.65
CA ARG A 654 -32.53 1.83 17.36
C ARG A 654 -33.55 1.03 16.54
#